data_0a96d07c2d0522a0eb6f7e081dd075c8
#
_entry.id   0a96d07c2d0522a0eb6f7e081dd075c8
#
_cell.length_a   1.000
_cell.length_b   1.000
_cell.length_c   1.000
_cell.angle_alpha   90.00
_cell.angle_beta   90.00
_cell.angle_gamma   90.00
#
_symmetry.space_group_name_H-M   'P 1'
#
loop_
_entity.id
_entity.type
_entity.pdbx_description
1 polymer ?
#
loop_
_entity_poly.entity_id
_entity_poly.type
_entity_poly.pdbx_seq_one_letter_code
_entity_poly.pdbx_strand_id
1 'polypeptide(L)'
;MATGNRKGTGIGHLLSRILITLVLIGVLCGCFCGIAFAMYVHIYINPSAQETAVEISKGLGLNLNSFIYAKESDSDEYKLYETIKGKENREWVDSDKIPDTLKNAVVAIEDERFYKHHGVDWVRTIGAVKGWLLGGTQYGGSTITQQLIKNITADNDYSVKRKVNEIFRAFALEKEIDDKDRILVMYLNTIYLGYNSYGVQTAAMQYFDKDVSQLDLAESAVLAGLTNNPSIYDVYNHPEKVKERQETILAQMLDQKMISQEEYEAAVAEELNYRPYEEYQQEIKSTYSYFTDEVIKDVINDLMTEKGYSRLVAENMVYSGGLNIYATIDTKVQNALDEVWANADNFPNTEKYGEIPQSAMVITDKQGNIVGIAGGRGEKTSSRGFSYASDARRQPGSSIKPLATYGPAMDAGIATPDTTVYDRALIQDAEGNPWPMNDGKYPTGRQLTIKEGMTRSLNTVSAQLLKTLTPQVSFNFLTQQLGFKLVDSRTNEDGTVQSDIDLAPLALGALTDGVTVREMAGGFSTFINDGVYGGTRTYTKVTDSEGNTVMENTPNTDKGFTNVRTDYYMLDCLQNVTAHGTAYGIQLDGVETGGKTGTTTSNTDIWFCGITPKYSGAVWVGYEHNYRLDGLYGRNAANIWLAVMQKVHAGDSGLVFDSHPQDFEEVTYCMDTGLLASGACRAAGRAATGRFWKDKVPTETCSHQNIENKYDFESMGVDNYYYDDEEDDSDSDSSSSDTDTGNEDSGDGGSYDSGDSGDSGDDSGDGGDSGDDSGDSGDSGGDSGDSSEDPEA
;
A
#
# COMPACT_ATOMS: atom_id res chain seq x y z
N MET A 1 -70.40 -38.68 -57.21
CA MET A 1 -69.26 -37.73 -57.40
C MET A 1 -68.82 -37.22 -56.08
N ALA A 2 -67.74 -37.66 -55.63
CA ALA A 2 -67.16 -37.22 -54.35
C ALA A 2 -65.76 -36.69 -54.67
N THR A 3 -65.58 -35.37 -54.44
CA THR A 3 -64.27 -34.73 -54.49
C THR A 3 -63.82 -34.47 -53.07
N GLY A 4 -62.93 -35.35 -52.62
CA GLY A 4 -62.28 -35.24 -51.31
C GLY A 4 -61.35 -34.06 -51.19
N ASN A 5 -61.55 -33.28 -50.17
CA ASN A 5 -60.62 -32.17 -49.75
C ASN A 5 -59.52 -32.75 -48.89
N ARG A 6 -58.31 -32.97 -49.47
CA ARG A 6 -57.09 -33.31 -48.75
C ARG A 6 -56.08 -32.16 -48.93
N LYS A 7 -56.18 -31.12 -48.10
CA LYS A 7 -55.10 -30.14 -47.91
C LYS A 7 -55.19 -29.56 -46.49
N GLY A 8 -54.51 -30.18 -45.51
CA GLY A 8 -54.42 -29.64 -44.17
C GLY A 8 -53.38 -30.30 -43.24
N THR A 9 -52.80 -31.40 -43.64
CA THR A 9 -51.92 -32.20 -42.80
C THR A 9 -50.40 -31.95 -43.01
N GLY A 10 -49.97 -31.22 -44.03
CA GLY A 10 -48.54 -31.08 -44.35
C GLY A 10 -47.80 -30.06 -43.45
N ILE A 11 -48.47 -28.92 -43.11
CA ILE A 11 -47.79 -27.82 -42.37
C ILE A 11 -47.58 -28.21 -40.89
N GLY A 12 -48.57 -28.86 -40.26
CA GLY A 12 -48.46 -29.33 -38.87
C GLY A 12 -47.35 -30.37 -38.68
N HIS A 13 -47.21 -31.31 -39.64
CA HIS A 13 -46.12 -32.30 -39.60
C HIS A 13 -44.71 -31.67 -39.90
N LEU A 14 -44.64 -30.62 -40.72
CA LEU A 14 -43.40 -29.88 -40.96
C LEU A 14 -43.00 -29.09 -39.71
N LEU A 15 -43.89 -28.35 -39.07
CA LEU A 15 -43.67 -27.60 -37.86
C LEU A 15 -43.27 -28.52 -36.68
N SER A 16 -43.92 -29.68 -36.51
CA SER A 16 -43.55 -30.66 -35.47
C SER A 16 -42.17 -31.24 -35.70
N ARG A 17 -41.78 -31.54 -36.95
CA ARG A 17 -40.42 -32.00 -37.29
C ARG A 17 -39.36 -30.92 -37.01
N ILE A 18 -39.63 -29.67 -37.37
CA ILE A 18 -38.72 -28.57 -37.06
C ILE A 18 -38.57 -28.39 -35.56
N LEU A 19 -39.66 -28.43 -34.78
CA LEU A 19 -39.60 -28.31 -33.32
C LEU A 19 -38.82 -29.49 -32.70
N ILE A 20 -39.04 -30.74 -33.14
CA ILE A 20 -38.29 -31.91 -32.67
C ILE A 20 -36.82 -31.79 -33.03
N THR A 21 -36.48 -31.30 -34.24
CA THR A 21 -35.07 -31.12 -34.64
C THR A 21 -34.40 -30.04 -33.78
N LEU A 22 -35.05 -28.93 -33.46
CA LEU A 22 -34.56 -27.89 -32.59
C LEU A 22 -34.35 -28.39 -31.15
N VAL A 23 -35.28 -29.19 -30.62
CA VAL A 23 -35.11 -29.83 -29.31
C VAL A 23 -33.96 -30.84 -29.34
N LEU A 24 -33.81 -31.66 -30.39
CA LEU A 24 -32.66 -32.56 -30.50
C LEU A 24 -31.31 -31.82 -30.62
N ILE A 25 -31.25 -30.74 -31.38
CA ILE A 25 -30.05 -29.89 -31.45
C ILE A 25 -29.75 -29.31 -30.07
N GLY A 26 -30.76 -28.79 -29.33
CA GLY A 26 -30.60 -28.27 -27.98
C GLY A 26 -30.06 -29.33 -27.01
N VAL A 27 -30.58 -30.58 -27.09
CA VAL A 27 -30.10 -31.70 -26.28
C VAL A 27 -28.66 -32.06 -26.64
N LEU A 28 -28.33 -32.15 -27.95
CA LEU A 28 -26.96 -32.42 -28.40
C LEU A 28 -25.96 -31.36 -27.98
N CYS A 29 -26.32 -30.07 -28.12
CA CYS A 29 -25.50 -28.98 -27.62
C CYS A 29 -25.32 -29.05 -26.09
N GLY A 30 -26.40 -29.32 -25.36
CA GLY A 30 -26.36 -29.55 -23.90
C GLY A 30 -25.43 -30.69 -23.49
N CYS A 31 -25.50 -31.83 -24.21
CA CYS A 31 -24.61 -32.96 -23.97
C CYS A 31 -23.15 -32.62 -24.28
N PHE A 32 -22.88 -31.89 -25.37
CA PHE A 32 -21.54 -31.47 -25.72
C PHE A 32 -20.92 -30.49 -24.68
N CYS A 33 -21.71 -29.49 -24.26
CA CYS A 33 -21.33 -28.58 -23.19
C CYS A 33 -21.09 -29.32 -21.87
N GLY A 34 -21.95 -30.31 -21.55
CA GLY A 34 -21.80 -31.15 -20.36
C GLY A 34 -20.50 -31.98 -20.38
N ILE A 35 -20.16 -32.59 -21.54
CA ILE A 35 -18.88 -33.32 -21.69
C ILE A 35 -17.68 -32.37 -21.58
N ALA A 36 -17.72 -31.21 -22.23
CA ALA A 36 -16.65 -30.23 -22.15
C ALA A 36 -16.45 -29.73 -20.71
N PHE A 37 -17.55 -29.48 -20.00
CA PHE A 37 -17.51 -29.10 -18.59
C PHE A 37 -16.94 -30.24 -17.70
N ALA A 38 -17.37 -31.48 -17.91
CA ALA A 38 -16.87 -32.64 -17.18
C ALA A 38 -15.34 -32.84 -17.41
N MET A 39 -14.87 -32.64 -18.65
CA MET A 39 -13.44 -32.67 -18.97
C MET A 39 -12.67 -31.54 -18.27
N TYR A 40 -13.20 -30.31 -18.26
CA TYR A 40 -12.62 -29.18 -17.57
C TYR A 40 -12.50 -29.45 -16.06
N VAL A 41 -13.56 -29.94 -15.45
CA VAL A 41 -13.56 -30.35 -14.04
C VAL A 41 -12.50 -31.41 -13.76
N HIS A 42 -12.45 -32.44 -14.58
CA HIS A 42 -11.52 -33.57 -14.39
C HIS A 42 -10.04 -33.15 -14.54
N ILE A 43 -9.73 -32.31 -15.51
CA ILE A 43 -8.36 -31.94 -15.86
C ILE A 43 -7.82 -30.81 -14.97
N TYR A 44 -8.65 -29.80 -14.63
CA TYR A 44 -8.20 -28.58 -13.99
C TYR A 44 -8.71 -28.40 -12.56
N ILE A 45 -9.99 -28.71 -12.27
CA ILE A 45 -10.58 -28.42 -10.95
C ILE A 45 -10.24 -29.53 -9.94
N ASN A 46 -10.45 -30.80 -10.27
CA ASN A 46 -10.25 -31.92 -9.34
C ASN A 46 -8.81 -32.01 -8.79
N PRO A 47 -7.75 -31.92 -9.61
CA PRO A 47 -6.38 -31.96 -9.08
C PRO A 47 -6.10 -30.83 -8.08
N SER A 48 -6.46 -29.60 -8.43
CA SER A 48 -6.28 -28.43 -7.55
C SER A 48 -7.12 -28.54 -6.27
N ALA A 49 -8.36 -29.06 -6.36
CA ALA A 49 -9.21 -29.24 -5.19
C ALA A 49 -8.65 -30.33 -4.25
N GLN A 50 -8.06 -31.38 -4.78
CA GLN A 50 -7.48 -32.46 -3.99
C GLN A 50 -6.17 -32.02 -3.32
N GLU A 51 -5.34 -31.26 -4.03
CA GLU A 51 -4.13 -30.66 -3.49
C GLU A 51 -4.45 -29.75 -2.31
N THR A 52 -5.40 -28.82 -2.47
CA THR A 52 -5.90 -27.95 -1.39
C THR A 52 -6.40 -28.74 -0.19
N ALA A 53 -7.16 -29.84 -0.42
CA ALA A 53 -7.69 -30.66 0.67
C ALA A 53 -6.58 -31.37 1.46
N VAL A 54 -5.56 -31.93 0.77
CA VAL A 54 -4.42 -32.58 1.40
C VAL A 54 -3.57 -31.57 2.19
N GLU A 55 -3.35 -30.37 1.66
CA GLU A 55 -2.63 -29.31 2.37
C GLU A 55 -3.36 -28.92 3.65
N ILE A 56 -4.66 -28.67 3.58
CA ILE A 56 -5.47 -28.35 4.75
C ILE A 56 -5.42 -29.47 5.79
N SER A 57 -5.50 -30.74 5.36
CA SER A 57 -5.48 -31.90 6.27
C SER A 57 -4.14 -32.08 6.97
N LYS A 58 -3.02 -31.70 6.33
CA LYS A 58 -1.66 -31.79 6.89
C LYS A 58 -1.25 -30.60 7.72
N GLY A 59 -1.70 -29.39 7.41
CA GLY A 59 -1.29 -28.15 8.06
C GLY A 59 -1.84 -27.90 9.47
N LEU A 60 -2.62 -28.83 10.01
CA LEU A 60 -3.37 -28.61 11.26
C LEU A 60 -2.86 -29.48 12.43
N GLY A 61 -1.56 -29.64 12.60
CA GLY A 61 -1.05 -30.57 13.61
C GLY A 61 0.20 -30.16 14.37
N LEU A 62 0.84 -29.03 14.09
CA LEU A 62 2.06 -28.61 14.74
C LEU A 62 1.79 -27.37 15.63
N ASN A 63 2.02 -27.53 16.94
CA ASN A 63 1.87 -26.48 17.95
C ASN A 63 3.25 -26.00 18.43
N LEU A 64 4.16 -25.72 17.47
CA LEU A 64 5.52 -25.28 17.75
C LEU A 64 5.64 -23.79 17.45
N ASN A 65 6.07 -22.99 18.43
CA ASN A 65 6.39 -21.60 18.21
C ASN A 65 7.46 -21.45 17.11
N SER A 66 7.31 -20.44 16.26
CA SER A 66 8.38 -20.04 15.35
C SER A 66 9.23 -18.94 15.95
N PHE A 67 10.45 -18.80 15.45
CA PHE A 67 11.45 -17.90 16.00
C PHE A 67 12.02 -17.01 14.90
N ILE A 68 12.18 -15.72 15.22
CA ILE A 68 12.90 -14.76 14.39
C ILE A 68 14.27 -14.55 14.99
N TYR A 69 15.29 -14.72 14.17
CA TYR A 69 16.69 -14.47 14.52
C TYR A 69 17.20 -13.26 13.75
N ALA A 70 17.98 -12.41 14.44
CA ALA A 70 18.62 -11.23 13.87
C ALA A 70 20.14 -11.30 14.04
N LYS A 71 20.85 -10.62 13.15
CA LYS A 71 22.27 -10.34 13.35
C LYS A 71 22.42 -9.05 14.18
N GLU A 72 23.45 -8.99 15.01
CA GLU A 72 23.96 -7.73 15.56
C GLU A 72 24.86 -7.06 14.52
N SER A 73 24.86 -5.72 14.47
CA SER A 73 25.52 -4.89 13.45
C SER A 73 26.98 -5.24 13.10
N ASP A 74 27.72 -5.83 14.03
CA ASP A 74 29.15 -6.15 13.87
C ASP A 74 29.45 -7.66 14.04
N SER A 75 28.40 -8.51 13.99
CA SER A 75 28.51 -9.94 14.19
C SER A 75 27.89 -10.75 13.06
N ASP A 76 28.57 -11.83 12.66
CA ASP A 76 27.96 -12.82 11.76
C ASP A 76 27.06 -13.82 12.48
N GLU A 77 26.95 -13.74 13.81
CA GLU A 77 26.18 -14.63 14.66
C GLU A 77 24.69 -14.16 14.73
N TYR A 78 23.78 -15.09 14.49
CA TYR A 78 22.34 -14.85 14.67
C TYR A 78 21.93 -15.07 16.12
N LYS A 79 21.22 -14.12 16.71
CA LYS A 79 20.61 -14.20 18.04
C LYS A 79 19.09 -14.20 17.94
N LEU A 80 18.43 -14.87 18.89
CA LEU A 80 16.96 -14.80 18.99
C LEU A 80 16.53 -13.34 19.17
N TYR A 81 15.72 -12.85 18.24
CA TYR A 81 15.17 -11.50 18.23
C TYR A 81 13.74 -11.49 18.77
N GLU A 82 12.87 -12.38 18.24
CA GLU A 82 11.47 -12.43 18.62
C GLU A 82 10.94 -13.88 18.56
N THR A 83 10.00 -14.22 19.44
CA THR A 83 9.27 -15.47 19.40
C THR A 83 7.88 -15.20 18.83
N ILE A 84 7.59 -15.78 17.68
CA ILE A 84 6.25 -15.73 17.11
C ILE A 84 5.39 -16.70 17.94
N LYS A 85 4.63 -16.12 18.87
CA LYS A 85 3.62 -16.85 19.63
C LYS A 85 2.47 -17.14 18.69
N GLY A 86 1.83 -18.29 18.83
CA GLY A 86 0.63 -18.61 18.08
C GLY A 86 -0.34 -17.43 18.03
N LYS A 87 -1.08 -17.29 16.95
CA LYS A 87 -1.84 -16.05 16.59
C LYS A 87 -2.42 -15.36 17.81
N GLU A 88 -1.98 -14.15 18.07
CA GLU A 88 -2.42 -13.36 19.23
C GLU A 88 -3.95 -13.20 19.27
N ASN A 89 -4.60 -13.27 18.11
CA ASN A 89 -6.06 -13.22 17.99
C ASN A 89 -6.64 -14.51 17.36
N ARG A 90 -5.93 -15.63 17.44
CA ARG A 90 -6.43 -16.96 17.12
C ARG A 90 -5.74 -17.99 18.02
N GLU A 91 -6.45 -18.43 19.02
CA GLU A 91 -6.06 -19.56 19.83
C GLU A 91 -6.83 -20.78 19.33
N TRP A 92 -6.08 -21.82 18.92
CA TRP A 92 -6.67 -23.07 18.47
C TRP A 92 -7.15 -23.88 19.67
N VAL A 93 -8.36 -24.39 19.59
CA VAL A 93 -8.93 -25.28 20.60
C VAL A 93 -9.35 -26.59 19.99
N ASP A 94 -9.07 -27.70 20.71
CA ASP A 94 -9.48 -29.02 20.31
C ASP A 94 -10.99 -29.25 20.56
N SER A 95 -11.52 -30.27 19.87
CA SER A 95 -12.97 -30.56 19.88
C SER A 95 -13.57 -30.76 21.27
N ASP A 96 -12.80 -31.33 22.18
CA ASP A 96 -13.23 -31.64 23.55
C ASP A 96 -13.37 -30.39 24.45
N LYS A 97 -12.77 -29.27 24.05
CA LYS A 97 -12.89 -27.98 24.74
C LYS A 97 -14.01 -27.10 24.20
N ILE A 98 -14.50 -27.35 22.98
CA ILE A 98 -15.61 -26.57 22.43
C ILE A 98 -16.94 -27.15 22.91
N PRO A 99 -17.77 -26.38 23.62
CA PRO A 99 -19.05 -26.88 24.16
C PRO A 99 -20.00 -27.35 23.04
N ASP A 100 -20.75 -28.40 23.31
CA ASP A 100 -21.76 -28.88 22.37
C ASP A 100 -22.85 -27.83 22.10
N THR A 101 -23.14 -26.97 23.09
CA THR A 101 -24.04 -25.79 22.94
C THR A 101 -23.61 -24.88 21.79
N LEU A 102 -22.32 -24.57 21.70
CA LEU A 102 -21.76 -23.73 20.63
C LEU A 102 -21.75 -24.45 19.29
N LYS A 103 -21.31 -25.73 19.25
CA LYS A 103 -21.34 -26.56 18.02
C LYS A 103 -22.76 -26.63 17.46
N ASN A 104 -23.73 -26.91 18.32
CA ASN A 104 -25.15 -27.03 17.94
C ASN A 104 -25.73 -25.68 17.48
N ALA A 105 -25.43 -24.57 18.17
CA ALA A 105 -25.88 -23.22 17.79
C ALA A 105 -25.41 -22.84 16.36
N VAL A 106 -24.13 -23.09 16.05
CA VAL A 106 -23.58 -22.84 14.73
C VAL A 106 -24.21 -23.73 13.67
N VAL A 107 -24.34 -25.03 13.92
CA VAL A 107 -24.99 -25.97 13.01
C VAL A 107 -26.46 -25.59 12.78
N ALA A 108 -27.18 -25.20 13.85
CA ALA A 108 -28.60 -24.85 13.77
C ALA A 108 -28.85 -23.66 12.83
N ILE A 109 -27.99 -22.65 12.87
CA ILE A 109 -28.19 -21.40 12.11
C ILE A 109 -27.51 -21.41 10.73
N GLU A 110 -26.31 -21.99 10.62
CA GLU A 110 -25.52 -21.95 9.39
C GLU A 110 -25.83 -23.15 8.46
N ASP A 111 -25.98 -24.36 9.04
CA ASP A 111 -26.09 -25.57 8.22
C ASP A 111 -26.84 -26.71 8.95
N GLU A 112 -28.17 -26.56 9.11
CA GLU A 112 -29.07 -27.52 9.80
C GLU A 112 -28.85 -29.00 9.41
N ARG A 113 -28.39 -29.24 8.17
CA ARG A 113 -28.18 -30.57 7.64
C ARG A 113 -26.71 -30.95 7.49
N PHE A 114 -25.83 -30.27 8.18
CA PHE A 114 -24.39 -30.45 8.11
C PHE A 114 -23.94 -31.91 8.18
N TYR A 115 -24.48 -32.67 9.12
CA TYR A 115 -24.16 -34.10 9.32
C TYR A 115 -24.82 -35.03 8.29
N LYS A 116 -25.67 -34.51 7.36
CA LYS A 116 -26.45 -35.31 6.40
C LYS A 116 -25.95 -35.21 4.97
N HIS A 117 -25.16 -34.19 4.65
CA HIS A 117 -24.63 -34.04 3.30
C HIS A 117 -23.10 -34.19 3.29
N HIS A 118 -22.50 -34.28 2.09
CA HIS A 118 -21.05 -34.39 1.88
C HIS A 118 -20.52 -33.10 1.21
N GLY A 119 -20.27 -32.06 1.96
CA GLY A 119 -19.69 -30.77 1.51
C GLY A 119 -20.70 -29.78 0.93
N VAL A 120 -21.75 -30.27 0.25
CA VAL A 120 -22.76 -29.39 -0.39
C VAL A 120 -24.16 -29.87 -0.08
N ASP A 121 -24.99 -28.99 0.42
CA ASP A 121 -26.42 -29.22 0.58
C ASP A 121 -27.21 -28.86 -0.70
N TRP A 122 -27.45 -29.86 -1.56
CA TRP A 122 -28.13 -29.64 -2.83
C TRP A 122 -29.58 -29.15 -2.67
N VAL A 123 -30.26 -29.51 -1.61
CA VAL A 123 -31.64 -29.06 -1.38
C VAL A 123 -31.67 -27.57 -1.08
N ARG A 124 -30.75 -27.10 -0.22
CA ARG A 124 -30.60 -25.69 0.12
C ARG A 124 -30.06 -24.88 -1.07
N THR A 125 -29.07 -25.40 -1.80
CA THR A 125 -28.50 -24.76 -2.98
C THR A 125 -29.52 -24.56 -4.09
N ILE A 126 -30.32 -25.60 -4.42
CA ILE A 126 -31.39 -25.50 -5.42
C ILE A 126 -32.49 -24.55 -4.94
N GLY A 127 -32.80 -24.55 -3.65
CA GLY A 127 -33.76 -23.62 -3.04
C GLY A 127 -33.32 -22.16 -3.20
N ALA A 128 -32.03 -21.85 -2.95
CA ALA A 128 -31.44 -20.54 -3.11
C ALA A 128 -31.46 -20.07 -4.58
N VAL A 129 -31.05 -20.92 -5.53
CA VAL A 129 -31.11 -20.64 -6.98
C VAL A 129 -32.54 -20.38 -7.44
N LYS A 130 -33.53 -21.17 -6.94
CA LYS A 130 -34.94 -20.94 -7.24
C LYS A 130 -35.44 -19.61 -6.66
N GLY A 131 -35.03 -19.25 -5.43
CA GLY A 131 -35.35 -17.97 -4.81
C GLY A 131 -34.82 -16.79 -5.62
N TRP A 132 -33.56 -16.88 -6.05
CA TRP A 132 -32.94 -15.86 -6.91
C TRP A 132 -33.67 -15.69 -8.26
N LEU A 133 -34.01 -16.79 -8.92
CA LEU A 133 -34.71 -16.76 -10.23
C LEU A 133 -36.15 -16.23 -10.12
N LEU A 134 -36.83 -16.37 -8.97
CA LEU A 134 -38.23 -16.00 -8.77
C LEU A 134 -38.42 -14.69 -7.96
N GLY A 135 -37.34 -13.93 -7.66
CA GLY A 135 -37.40 -12.66 -6.93
C GLY A 135 -37.78 -12.82 -5.44
N GLY A 136 -37.50 -13.98 -4.83
CA GLY A 136 -37.75 -14.25 -3.42
C GLY A 136 -36.56 -13.86 -2.53
N THR A 137 -36.77 -13.86 -1.19
CA THR A 137 -35.74 -13.60 -0.18
C THR A 137 -34.53 -14.52 -0.36
N GLN A 138 -33.33 -13.94 -0.32
CA GLN A 138 -32.06 -14.66 -0.42
C GLN A 138 -31.85 -15.46 0.89
N TYR A 139 -32.08 -16.74 0.86
CA TYR A 139 -31.55 -17.64 1.89
C TYR A 139 -30.10 -17.99 1.56
N GLY A 140 -29.19 -17.86 2.51
CA GLY A 140 -27.79 -18.29 2.36
C GLY A 140 -27.71 -19.77 1.98
N GLY A 141 -27.17 -20.06 0.80
CA GLY A 141 -27.11 -21.44 0.24
C GLY A 141 -25.76 -22.16 0.47
N SER A 142 -24.81 -21.56 1.17
CA SER A 142 -23.49 -22.14 1.45
C SER A 142 -23.53 -23.04 2.70
N THR A 143 -22.80 -24.15 2.69
CA THR A 143 -22.62 -25.04 3.83
C THR A 143 -21.44 -24.57 4.71
N ILE A 144 -21.33 -25.10 5.93
CA ILE A 144 -20.17 -24.87 6.82
C ILE A 144 -18.86 -25.25 6.08
N THR A 145 -18.82 -26.40 5.39
CA THR A 145 -17.65 -26.83 4.63
C THR A 145 -17.28 -25.84 3.52
N GLN A 146 -18.27 -25.28 2.81
CA GLN A 146 -18.04 -24.27 1.79
C GLN A 146 -17.56 -22.94 2.39
N GLN A 147 -18.11 -22.53 3.52
CA GLN A 147 -17.64 -21.35 4.24
C GLN A 147 -16.21 -21.54 4.75
N LEU A 148 -15.88 -22.71 5.30
CA LEU A 148 -14.51 -23.06 5.69
C LEU A 148 -13.54 -22.91 4.51
N ILE A 149 -13.86 -23.47 3.34
CA ILE A 149 -13.04 -23.33 2.13
C ILE A 149 -12.87 -21.85 1.76
N LYS A 150 -13.94 -21.06 1.77
CA LYS A 150 -13.86 -19.62 1.49
C LYS A 150 -12.93 -18.90 2.47
N ASN A 151 -13.06 -19.17 3.77
CA ASN A 151 -12.25 -18.54 4.83
C ASN A 151 -10.76 -18.92 4.68
N ILE A 152 -10.48 -20.19 4.33
CA ILE A 152 -9.12 -20.69 4.16
C ILE A 152 -8.44 -20.13 2.91
N THR A 153 -9.16 -20.13 1.77
CA THR A 153 -8.56 -19.72 0.49
C THR A 153 -8.52 -18.20 0.31
N ALA A 154 -9.21 -17.45 1.19
CA ALA A 154 -9.40 -15.99 1.09
C ALA A 154 -9.89 -15.53 -0.31
N ASP A 155 -10.53 -16.42 -1.06
CA ASP A 155 -11.06 -16.17 -2.41
C ASP A 155 -12.39 -15.43 -2.28
N ASN A 156 -12.36 -14.10 -2.35
CA ASN A 156 -13.51 -13.21 -2.21
C ASN A 156 -14.11 -12.77 -3.57
N ASP A 157 -13.64 -13.35 -4.69
CA ASP A 157 -14.13 -13.01 -6.01
C ASP A 157 -15.60 -13.42 -6.18
N TYR A 158 -16.46 -12.52 -6.67
CA TYR A 158 -17.89 -12.75 -6.90
C TYR A 158 -18.14 -13.40 -8.27
N SER A 159 -17.47 -14.52 -8.57
CA SER A 159 -17.61 -15.20 -9.85
C SER A 159 -18.24 -16.60 -9.72
N VAL A 160 -18.97 -17.01 -10.77
CA VAL A 160 -19.50 -18.39 -10.88
C VAL A 160 -18.34 -19.40 -10.85
N LYS A 161 -17.19 -19.06 -11.43
CA LYS A 161 -15.98 -19.90 -11.43
C LYS A 161 -15.53 -20.19 -10.00
N ARG A 162 -15.44 -19.15 -9.14
CA ARG A 162 -15.11 -19.30 -7.73
C ARG A 162 -16.09 -20.26 -7.03
N LYS A 163 -17.40 -20.06 -7.21
CA LYS A 163 -18.41 -20.92 -6.55
C LYS A 163 -18.33 -22.36 -6.99
N VAL A 164 -18.00 -22.62 -8.26
CA VAL A 164 -17.76 -23.99 -8.75
C VAL A 164 -16.51 -24.59 -8.09
N ASN A 165 -15.40 -23.86 -8.03
CA ASN A 165 -14.18 -24.33 -7.36
C ASN A 165 -14.43 -24.62 -5.87
N GLU A 166 -15.15 -23.74 -5.17
CA GLU A 166 -15.53 -23.91 -3.77
C GLU A 166 -16.31 -25.21 -3.53
N ILE A 167 -17.28 -25.52 -4.41
CA ILE A 167 -18.05 -26.77 -4.36
C ILE A 167 -17.12 -28.00 -4.48
N PHE A 168 -16.23 -28.04 -5.46
CA PHE A 168 -15.33 -29.19 -5.67
C PHE A 168 -14.28 -29.31 -4.57
N ARG A 169 -13.77 -28.19 -4.06
CA ARG A 169 -12.88 -28.18 -2.89
C ARG A 169 -13.59 -28.68 -1.63
N ALA A 170 -14.87 -28.33 -1.44
CA ALA A 170 -15.67 -28.84 -0.31
C ALA A 170 -15.86 -30.37 -0.39
N PHE A 171 -16.14 -30.91 -1.57
CA PHE A 171 -16.18 -32.36 -1.75
C PHE A 171 -14.83 -33.07 -1.51
N ALA A 172 -13.74 -32.47 -2.01
CA ALA A 172 -12.41 -33.04 -1.81
C ALA A 172 -12.02 -33.02 -0.33
N LEU A 173 -12.31 -31.95 0.39
CA LEU A 173 -12.03 -31.80 1.82
C LEU A 173 -12.80 -32.81 2.67
N GLU A 174 -14.09 -32.97 2.41
CA GLU A 174 -14.94 -33.97 3.13
C GLU A 174 -14.50 -35.41 2.86
N LYS A 175 -14.02 -35.68 1.65
CA LYS A 175 -13.47 -36.97 1.32
C LYS A 175 -12.11 -37.23 1.96
N GLU A 176 -11.27 -36.22 2.09
CA GLU A 176 -9.91 -36.33 2.63
C GLU A 176 -9.95 -36.48 4.16
N ILE A 177 -10.79 -35.69 4.84
CA ILE A 177 -10.88 -35.66 6.30
C ILE A 177 -11.79 -36.79 6.81
N ASP A 178 -12.90 -37.08 6.12
CA ASP A 178 -13.93 -38.09 6.46
C ASP A 178 -14.41 -38.04 7.93
N ASP A 179 -14.38 -36.83 8.51
CA ASP A 179 -14.79 -36.54 9.87
C ASP A 179 -15.47 -35.15 9.94
N LYS A 180 -16.77 -35.16 10.15
CA LYS A 180 -17.59 -33.94 10.22
C LYS A 180 -17.28 -33.08 11.43
N ASP A 181 -17.02 -33.67 12.57
CA ASP A 181 -16.69 -32.91 13.77
C ASP A 181 -15.35 -32.20 13.61
N ARG A 182 -14.37 -32.83 12.99
CA ARG A 182 -13.11 -32.21 12.67
C ARG A 182 -13.28 -31.02 11.72
N ILE A 183 -14.14 -31.13 10.70
CA ILE A 183 -14.46 -30.03 9.78
C ILE A 183 -15.12 -28.87 10.54
N LEU A 184 -16.07 -29.16 11.44
CA LEU A 184 -16.73 -28.15 12.26
C LEU A 184 -15.75 -27.45 13.19
N VAL A 185 -14.85 -28.19 13.85
CA VAL A 185 -13.79 -27.64 14.70
C VAL A 185 -12.87 -26.72 13.90
N MET A 186 -12.49 -27.11 12.69
CA MET A 186 -11.71 -26.25 11.81
C MET A 186 -12.44 -24.94 11.47
N TYR A 187 -13.73 -25.02 11.17
CA TYR A 187 -14.56 -23.86 10.91
C TYR A 187 -14.60 -22.93 12.12
N LEU A 188 -14.88 -23.46 13.32
CA LEU A 188 -14.97 -22.70 14.56
C LEU A 188 -13.65 -22.05 14.97
N ASN A 189 -12.53 -22.65 14.62
CA ASN A 189 -11.19 -22.06 14.86
C ASN A 189 -10.74 -21.06 13.78
N THR A 190 -11.45 -20.96 12.65
CA THR A 190 -10.99 -20.11 11.52
C THR A 190 -11.91 -18.94 11.21
N ILE A 191 -13.15 -18.96 11.70
CA ILE A 191 -14.13 -17.94 11.36
C ILE A 191 -13.83 -16.60 12.01
N TYR A 192 -14.04 -15.52 11.25
CA TYR A 192 -13.93 -14.15 11.75
C TYR A 192 -15.18 -13.75 12.52
N LEU A 193 -15.02 -13.26 13.74
CA LEU A 193 -16.10 -12.92 14.68
C LEU A 193 -16.12 -11.46 15.13
N GLY A 194 -15.41 -10.58 14.40
CA GLY A 194 -15.35 -9.15 14.68
C GLY A 194 -14.12 -8.74 15.48
N TYR A 195 -13.80 -7.44 15.46
CA TYR A 195 -12.71 -6.83 16.23
C TYR A 195 -11.37 -7.60 16.16
N ASN A 196 -11.00 -8.04 14.97
CA ASN A 196 -9.81 -8.86 14.71
C ASN A 196 -9.76 -10.21 15.43
N SER A 197 -10.90 -10.71 15.94
CA SER A 197 -11.00 -12.04 16.56
C SER A 197 -11.32 -13.11 15.53
N TYR A 198 -10.40 -14.04 15.39
CA TYR A 198 -10.51 -15.22 14.54
C TYR A 198 -10.58 -16.47 15.41
N GLY A 199 -11.64 -17.26 15.26
CA GLY A 199 -11.91 -18.46 16.07
C GLY A 199 -12.63 -18.17 17.38
N VAL A 200 -13.30 -19.20 17.86
CA VAL A 200 -14.24 -19.12 18.99
C VAL A 200 -13.56 -18.90 20.33
N GLN A 201 -12.33 -19.38 20.54
CA GLN A 201 -11.58 -19.15 21.78
C GLN A 201 -11.27 -17.66 21.93
N THR A 202 -10.69 -17.05 20.91
CA THR A 202 -10.35 -15.62 20.91
C THR A 202 -11.58 -14.76 21.13
N ALA A 203 -12.71 -15.10 20.48
CA ALA A 203 -13.96 -14.38 20.63
C ALA A 203 -14.57 -14.56 22.03
N ALA A 204 -14.47 -15.75 22.64
CA ALA A 204 -14.91 -16.00 24.01
C ALA A 204 -14.12 -15.16 25.02
N MET A 205 -12.80 -15.10 24.89
CA MET A 205 -11.95 -14.25 25.72
C MET A 205 -12.23 -12.75 25.52
N GLN A 206 -12.42 -12.32 24.28
CA GLN A 206 -12.68 -10.92 23.98
C GLN A 206 -14.04 -10.44 24.49
N TYR A 207 -15.10 -11.19 24.24
CA TYR A 207 -16.46 -10.72 24.53
C TYR A 207 -16.93 -11.06 25.91
N PHE A 208 -16.47 -12.18 26.52
CA PHE A 208 -16.97 -12.71 27.77
C PHE A 208 -15.91 -12.90 28.86
N ASP A 209 -14.62 -12.68 28.55
CA ASP A 209 -13.50 -12.97 29.46
C ASP A 209 -13.52 -14.41 29.99
N LYS A 210 -13.85 -15.36 29.07
CA LYS A 210 -14.01 -16.79 29.40
C LYS A 210 -13.24 -17.66 28.42
N ASP A 211 -12.66 -18.76 28.91
CA ASP A 211 -12.26 -19.87 28.04
C ASP A 211 -13.51 -20.40 27.32
N VAL A 212 -13.37 -20.80 26.05
CA VAL A 212 -14.50 -21.25 25.23
C VAL A 212 -15.27 -22.41 25.89
N SER A 213 -14.57 -23.28 26.65
CA SER A 213 -15.18 -24.41 27.38
C SER A 213 -16.11 -23.97 28.51
N GLN A 214 -16.09 -22.72 28.93
CA GLN A 214 -16.89 -22.14 30.00
C GLN A 214 -18.13 -21.39 29.49
N LEU A 215 -18.30 -21.31 28.16
CA LEU A 215 -19.46 -20.65 27.57
C LEU A 215 -20.74 -21.42 27.89
N ASP A 216 -21.77 -20.71 28.33
CA ASP A 216 -23.11 -21.23 28.46
C ASP A 216 -23.90 -21.22 27.13
N LEU A 217 -25.17 -21.57 27.17
CA LEU A 217 -26.03 -21.64 25.99
C LEU A 217 -26.30 -20.25 25.40
N ALA A 218 -26.53 -19.23 26.24
CA ALA A 218 -26.85 -17.89 25.80
C ALA A 218 -25.66 -17.22 25.14
N GLU A 219 -24.46 -17.36 25.71
CA GLU A 219 -23.18 -16.88 25.16
C GLU A 219 -22.80 -17.62 23.88
N SER A 220 -22.98 -18.95 23.83
CA SER A 220 -22.78 -19.78 22.64
C SER A 220 -23.66 -19.33 21.47
N ALA A 221 -24.92 -18.98 21.74
CA ALA A 221 -25.82 -18.46 20.70
C ALA A 221 -25.40 -17.07 20.19
N VAL A 222 -24.81 -16.21 21.04
CA VAL A 222 -24.24 -14.94 20.60
C VAL A 222 -23.08 -15.17 19.63
N LEU A 223 -22.06 -15.97 20.01
CA LEU A 223 -20.93 -16.23 19.12
C LEU A 223 -21.36 -16.84 17.78
N ALA A 224 -22.34 -17.76 17.82
CA ALA A 224 -22.94 -18.30 16.59
C ALA A 224 -23.63 -17.22 15.73
N GLY A 225 -24.16 -16.17 16.36
CA GLY A 225 -24.80 -15.04 15.68
C GLY A 225 -23.85 -14.14 14.92
N LEU A 226 -22.64 -13.96 15.44
CA LEU A 226 -21.60 -13.12 14.85
C LEU A 226 -21.05 -13.69 13.52
N THR A 227 -21.20 -15.00 13.29
CA THR A 227 -20.68 -15.68 12.09
C THR A 227 -21.21 -15.11 10.77
N ASN A 228 -22.41 -14.56 10.78
CA ASN A 228 -23.08 -14.05 9.57
C ASN A 228 -22.49 -12.71 9.12
N ASN A 229 -22.47 -11.71 10.01
CA ASN A 229 -21.91 -10.38 9.75
C ASN A 229 -21.58 -9.67 11.07
N PRO A 230 -20.31 -9.75 11.53
CA PRO A 230 -19.91 -9.17 12.82
C PRO A 230 -20.03 -7.64 12.88
N SER A 231 -20.10 -6.94 11.73
CA SER A 231 -20.30 -5.50 11.71
C SER A 231 -21.77 -5.10 11.93
N ILE A 232 -22.73 -5.97 11.55
CA ILE A 232 -24.16 -5.75 11.81
C ILE A 232 -24.54 -6.20 13.23
N TYR A 233 -23.98 -7.34 13.68
CA TYR A 233 -24.20 -7.94 14.98
C TYR A 233 -23.04 -7.59 15.93
N ASP A 234 -22.81 -6.30 16.12
CA ASP A 234 -21.73 -5.77 16.94
C ASP A 234 -22.16 -5.67 18.40
N VAL A 235 -21.48 -6.40 19.28
CA VAL A 235 -21.85 -6.50 20.71
C VAL A 235 -21.69 -5.16 21.45
N TYR A 236 -20.80 -4.28 20.97
CA TYR A 236 -20.52 -2.99 21.60
C TYR A 236 -21.40 -1.86 21.04
N ASN A 237 -21.64 -1.86 19.71
CA ASN A 237 -22.36 -0.79 19.04
C ASN A 237 -23.83 -1.09 18.75
N HIS A 238 -24.20 -2.39 18.64
CA HIS A 238 -25.54 -2.83 18.29
C HIS A 238 -26.05 -4.01 19.15
N PRO A 239 -25.99 -3.92 20.50
CA PRO A 239 -26.35 -5.04 21.41
C PRO A 239 -27.79 -5.51 21.21
N GLU A 240 -28.72 -4.62 20.81
CA GLU A 240 -30.11 -4.97 20.52
C GLU A 240 -30.24 -5.93 19.33
N LYS A 241 -29.45 -5.73 18.25
CA LYS A 241 -29.44 -6.65 17.11
C LYS A 241 -28.79 -7.98 17.46
N VAL A 242 -27.79 -7.95 18.32
CA VAL A 242 -27.15 -9.17 18.84
C VAL A 242 -28.16 -9.99 19.62
N LYS A 243 -28.94 -9.35 20.49
CA LYS A 243 -30.01 -10.04 21.27
C LYS A 243 -31.07 -10.64 20.35
N GLU A 244 -31.58 -9.89 19.37
CA GLU A 244 -32.54 -10.39 18.37
C GLU A 244 -31.99 -11.59 17.59
N ARG A 245 -30.70 -11.56 17.22
CA ARG A 245 -30.01 -12.64 16.52
C ARG A 245 -29.83 -13.86 17.40
N GLN A 246 -29.44 -13.68 18.69
CA GLN A 246 -29.35 -14.72 19.69
C GLN A 246 -30.68 -15.47 19.86
N GLU A 247 -31.78 -14.73 20.06
CA GLU A 247 -33.11 -15.29 20.20
C GLU A 247 -33.56 -16.09 18.97
N THR A 248 -33.19 -15.59 17.77
CA THR A 248 -33.42 -16.32 16.51
C THR A 248 -32.68 -17.65 16.50
N ILE A 249 -31.45 -17.71 16.96
CA ILE A 249 -30.64 -18.94 17.00
C ILE A 249 -31.20 -19.92 18.04
N LEU A 250 -31.52 -19.45 19.24
CA LEU A 250 -32.12 -20.26 20.28
C LEU A 250 -33.48 -20.86 19.84
N ALA A 251 -34.31 -20.07 19.12
CA ALA A 251 -35.53 -20.58 18.53
C ALA A 251 -35.30 -21.66 17.48
N GLN A 252 -34.26 -21.55 16.66
CA GLN A 252 -33.87 -22.58 15.69
C GLN A 252 -33.37 -23.85 16.39
N MET A 253 -32.60 -23.72 17.46
CA MET A 253 -32.13 -24.86 18.26
C MET A 253 -33.31 -25.60 18.91
N LEU A 254 -34.31 -24.88 19.41
CA LEU A 254 -35.54 -25.45 19.97
C LEU A 254 -36.35 -26.18 18.90
N ASP A 255 -36.57 -25.55 17.73
CA ASP A 255 -37.32 -26.15 16.59
C ASP A 255 -36.65 -27.45 16.12
N GLN A 256 -35.32 -27.46 16.08
CA GLN A 256 -34.51 -28.62 15.70
C GLN A 256 -34.35 -29.64 16.88
N LYS A 257 -34.91 -29.37 18.04
CA LYS A 257 -34.87 -30.24 19.26
C LYS A 257 -33.46 -30.47 19.80
N MET A 258 -32.61 -29.49 19.64
CA MET A 258 -31.24 -29.48 20.18
C MET A 258 -31.23 -29.01 21.65
N ILE A 259 -32.27 -28.25 22.06
CA ILE A 259 -32.49 -27.79 23.44
C ILE A 259 -33.94 -28.02 23.83
N SER A 260 -34.19 -28.02 25.13
CA SER A 260 -35.55 -28.09 25.71
C SER A 260 -36.20 -26.70 25.75
N GLN A 261 -37.52 -26.67 26.04
CA GLN A 261 -38.27 -25.44 26.24
C GLN A 261 -37.75 -24.66 27.48
N GLU A 262 -37.39 -25.35 28.54
CA GLU A 262 -36.85 -24.75 29.77
C GLU A 262 -35.48 -24.12 29.52
N GLU A 263 -34.59 -24.78 28.76
CA GLU A 263 -33.29 -24.23 28.40
C GLU A 263 -33.41 -23.00 27.48
N TYR A 264 -34.36 -23.03 26.52
CA TYR A 264 -34.67 -21.90 25.67
C TYR A 264 -35.13 -20.67 26.50
N GLU A 265 -36.12 -20.85 27.37
CA GLU A 265 -36.67 -19.77 28.21
C GLU A 265 -35.61 -19.18 29.13
N ALA A 266 -34.74 -20.01 29.71
CA ALA A 266 -33.64 -19.59 30.57
C ALA A 266 -32.60 -18.76 29.77
N ALA A 267 -32.15 -19.23 28.62
CA ALA A 267 -31.14 -18.54 27.79
C ALA A 267 -31.66 -17.22 27.17
N VAL A 268 -32.95 -17.14 26.83
CA VAL A 268 -33.57 -15.89 26.35
C VAL A 268 -33.67 -14.86 27.47
N ALA A 269 -33.98 -15.30 28.73
CA ALA A 269 -34.12 -14.41 29.86
C ALA A 269 -32.79 -13.94 30.47
N GLU A 270 -31.68 -14.52 30.00
CA GLU A 270 -30.36 -14.21 30.52
C GLU A 270 -29.86 -12.84 30.05
N GLU A 271 -29.40 -12.01 31.00
CA GLU A 271 -28.72 -10.75 30.74
C GLU A 271 -27.24 -11.02 30.58
N LEU A 272 -26.71 -10.77 29.37
CA LEU A 272 -25.29 -10.96 29.03
C LEU A 272 -24.47 -9.74 29.37
N ASN A 273 -23.33 -9.96 30.02
CA ASN A 273 -22.37 -8.93 30.32
C ASN A 273 -21.17 -9.10 29.37
N TYR A 274 -20.97 -8.12 28.52
CA TYR A 274 -19.83 -8.10 27.62
C TYR A 274 -18.63 -7.41 28.28
N ARG A 275 -17.43 -7.99 28.10
CA ARG A 275 -16.17 -7.39 28.51
C ARG A 275 -15.95 -6.09 27.76
N PRO A 276 -15.57 -4.97 28.43
CA PRO A 276 -15.22 -3.73 27.73
C PRO A 276 -14.06 -3.94 26.73
N TYR A 277 -14.20 -3.37 25.53
CA TYR A 277 -13.20 -3.53 24.45
C TYR A 277 -11.81 -3.03 24.85
N GLU A 278 -11.75 -1.90 25.56
CA GLU A 278 -10.51 -1.28 26.01
C GLU A 278 -9.78 -2.16 27.03
N GLU A 279 -10.51 -2.90 27.87
CA GLU A 279 -9.91 -3.80 28.86
C GLU A 279 -9.22 -4.99 28.19
N TYR A 280 -9.86 -5.59 27.19
CA TYR A 280 -9.25 -6.67 26.39
C TYR A 280 -8.00 -6.20 25.64
N GLN A 281 -8.06 -4.99 25.05
CA GLN A 281 -6.92 -4.40 24.34
C GLN A 281 -5.71 -4.15 25.26
N GLN A 282 -5.91 -3.82 26.53
CA GLN A 282 -4.82 -3.64 27.49
C GLN A 282 -4.13 -4.94 27.91
N GLU A 283 -4.82 -6.05 27.86
CA GLU A 283 -4.28 -7.37 28.25
C GLU A 283 -3.42 -7.99 27.14
N ILE A 284 -3.73 -7.73 25.86
CA ILE A 284 -2.95 -8.22 24.72
C ILE A 284 -1.66 -7.41 24.55
N LYS A 285 -0.92 -7.15 25.61
CA LYS A 285 0.25 -6.23 25.64
C LYS A 285 1.53 -6.72 24.96
N SER A 286 1.57 -7.79 24.19
CA SER A 286 2.72 -8.11 23.34
C SER A 286 2.45 -7.76 21.88
N THR A 287 2.51 -6.48 21.58
CA THR A 287 2.38 -5.99 20.21
C THR A 287 3.72 -6.20 19.50
N TYR A 288 3.76 -6.97 18.43
CA TYR A 288 4.95 -7.09 17.58
C TYR A 288 5.34 -5.76 16.99
N SER A 289 6.65 -5.56 16.80
CA SER A 289 7.17 -4.40 16.07
C SER A 289 6.63 -4.37 14.63
N TYR A 290 6.67 -3.21 13.97
CA TYR A 290 6.36 -3.12 12.53
C TYR A 290 7.28 -4.01 11.70
N PHE A 291 8.54 -4.16 12.12
CA PHE A 291 9.47 -5.04 11.44
C PHE A 291 9.05 -6.51 11.55
N THR A 292 8.71 -6.97 12.74
CA THR A 292 8.21 -8.35 12.98
C THR A 292 6.97 -8.64 12.15
N ASP A 293 6.03 -7.70 12.09
CA ASP A 293 4.82 -7.84 11.27
C ASP A 293 5.14 -7.98 9.77
N GLU A 294 6.10 -7.22 9.25
CA GLU A 294 6.53 -7.34 7.85
C GLU A 294 7.27 -8.66 7.58
N VAL A 295 8.09 -9.16 8.52
CA VAL A 295 8.70 -10.51 8.40
C VAL A 295 7.61 -11.58 8.27
N ILE A 296 6.62 -11.55 9.16
CA ILE A 296 5.50 -12.50 9.15
C ILE A 296 4.75 -12.42 7.81
N LYS A 297 4.46 -11.21 7.35
CA LYS A 297 3.76 -10.95 6.08
C LYS A 297 4.54 -11.46 4.87
N ASP A 298 5.84 -11.16 4.79
CA ASP A 298 6.71 -11.61 3.71
C ASP A 298 6.80 -13.14 3.67
N VAL A 299 7.09 -13.79 4.82
CA VAL A 299 7.18 -15.26 4.88
C VAL A 299 5.87 -15.95 4.48
N ILE A 300 4.71 -15.43 4.94
CA ILE A 300 3.41 -15.97 4.53
C ILE A 300 3.21 -15.83 3.02
N ASN A 301 3.50 -14.64 2.45
CA ASN A 301 3.32 -14.40 1.01
C ASN A 301 4.25 -15.28 0.17
N ASP A 302 5.51 -15.46 0.59
CA ASP A 302 6.48 -16.28 -0.14
C ASP A 302 6.14 -17.77 -0.03
N LEU A 303 5.64 -18.25 1.12
CA LEU A 303 5.09 -19.61 1.23
C LEU A 303 3.91 -19.83 0.28
N MET A 304 3.05 -18.79 0.09
CA MET A 304 1.93 -18.88 -0.86
C MET A 304 2.41 -18.85 -2.32
N THR A 305 3.34 -17.98 -2.66
CA THR A 305 3.75 -17.74 -4.05
C THR A 305 4.79 -18.73 -4.55
N GLU A 306 5.78 -19.09 -3.74
CA GLU A 306 6.87 -20.01 -4.14
C GLU A 306 6.53 -21.48 -3.91
N LYS A 307 5.80 -21.77 -2.81
CA LYS A 307 5.46 -23.16 -2.45
C LYS A 307 4.03 -23.54 -2.88
N GLY A 308 3.22 -22.56 -3.31
CA GLY A 308 1.84 -22.79 -3.71
C GLY A 308 0.91 -23.11 -2.53
N TYR A 309 1.31 -22.81 -1.29
CA TYR A 309 0.47 -23.10 -0.13
C TYR A 309 -0.74 -22.17 -0.05
N SER A 310 -1.85 -22.67 0.49
CA SER A 310 -2.97 -21.81 0.83
C SER A 310 -2.57 -20.87 1.97
N ARG A 311 -3.25 -19.71 2.06
CA ARG A 311 -2.97 -18.72 3.11
C ARG A 311 -3.05 -19.34 4.51
N LEU A 312 -4.04 -20.20 4.77
CA LEU A 312 -4.16 -20.87 6.08
C LEU A 312 -2.96 -21.76 6.40
N VAL A 313 -2.49 -22.55 5.43
CA VAL A 313 -1.33 -23.42 5.63
C VAL A 313 -0.08 -22.59 5.88
N ALA A 314 0.14 -21.53 5.09
CA ALA A 314 1.26 -20.62 5.25
C ALA A 314 1.23 -19.92 6.63
N GLU A 315 0.06 -19.41 7.04
CA GLU A 315 -0.13 -18.83 8.37
C GLU A 315 0.12 -19.84 9.49
N ASN A 316 -0.43 -21.06 9.40
CA ASN A 316 -0.19 -22.09 10.40
C ASN A 316 1.29 -22.48 10.49
N MET A 317 1.99 -22.57 9.37
CA MET A 317 3.44 -22.82 9.38
C MET A 317 4.20 -21.71 10.12
N VAL A 318 3.86 -20.43 9.87
CA VAL A 318 4.53 -19.30 10.52
C VAL A 318 4.23 -19.22 12.01
N TYR A 319 2.98 -19.49 12.43
CA TYR A 319 2.58 -19.34 13.83
C TYR A 319 2.78 -20.59 14.69
N SER A 320 2.69 -21.77 14.09
CA SER A 320 2.62 -23.05 14.81
C SER A 320 3.48 -24.15 14.17
N GLY A 321 4.23 -23.83 13.13
CA GLY A 321 5.06 -24.82 12.41
C GLY A 321 6.49 -24.95 12.89
N GLY A 322 6.92 -24.19 13.92
CA GLY A 322 8.28 -24.26 14.45
C GLY A 322 9.35 -23.77 13.49
N LEU A 323 9.04 -22.73 12.69
CA LEU A 323 9.99 -22.16 11.75
C LEU A 323 11.07 -21.33 12.46
N ASN A 324 12.30 -21.43 11.96
CA ASN A 324 13.38 -20.49 12.30
C ASN A 324 13.57 -19.53 11.12
N ILE A 325 13.28 -18.24 11.33
CA ILE A 325 13.31 -17.19 10.33
C ILE A 325 14.53 -16.30 10.58
N TYR A 326 15.43 -16.23 9.61
CA TYR A 326 16.66 -15.43 9.67
C TYR A 326 16.39 -14.07 9.05
N ALA A 327 16.06 -13.10 9.89
CA ALA A 327 15.66 -11.77 9.48
C ALA A 327 16.83 -10.89 9.05
N THR A 328 16.52 -9.83 8.27
CA THR A 328 17.49 -8.85 7.79
C THR A 328 17.64 -7.64 8.71
N ILE A 329 16.87 -7.55 9.78
CA ILE A 329 16.91 -6.44 10.71
C ILE A 329 18.33 -6.20 11.26
N ASP A 330 18.75 -4.93 11.28
CA ASP A 330 19.89 -4.45 12.03
C ASP A 330 19.38 -3.76 13.30
N THR A 331 19.64 -4.36 14.45
CA THR A 331 19.12 -3.86 15.73
C THR A 331 19.61 -2.47 16.08
N LYS A 332 20.82 -2.07 15.63
CA LYS A 332 21.35 -0.70 15.81
C LYS A 332 20.53 0.28 14.98
N VAL A 333 20.24 -0.06 13.74
CA VAL A 333 19.43 0.80 12.83
C VAL A 333 18.01 0.91 13.34
N GLN A 334 17.38 -0.21 13.73
CA GLN A 334 16.02 -0.21 14.24
C GLN A 334 15.90 0.59 15.55
N ASN A 335 16.81 0.41 16.50
CA ASN A 335 16.81 1.16 17.75
C ASN A 335 16.97 2.68 17.52
N ALA A 336 17.83 3.08 16.58
CA ALA A 336 17.98 4.48 16.20
C ALA A 336 16.70 5.08 15.61
N LEU A 337 16.00 4.29 14.79
CA LEU A 337 14.71 4.64 14.22
C LEU A 337 13.64 4.76 15.32
N ASP A 338 13.52 3.78 16.19
CA ASP A 338 12.55 3.75 17.29
C ASP A 338 12.74 4.93 18.26
N GLU A 339 13.99 5.28 18.58
CA GLU A 339 14.32 6.43 19.44
C GLU A 339 13.83 7.76 18.82
N VAL A 340 13.99 7.95 17.51
CA VAL A 340 13.50 9.15 16.82
C VAL A 340 11.97 9.14 16.76
N TRP A 341 11.35 7.98 16.53
CA TRP A 341 9.89 7.83 16.46
C TRP A 341 9.19 8.02 17.81
N ALA A 342 9.85 7.68 18.90
CA ALA A 342 9.34 7.89 20.26
C ALA A 342 9.24 9.38 20.64
N ASN A 343 9.99 10.28 20.00
CA ASN A 343 9.96 11.72 20.28
C ASN A 343 9.04 12.46 19.30
N ALA A 344 7.88 12.88 19.78
CA ALA A 344 6.89 13.62 19.00
C ALA A 344 7.40 14.95 18.41
N ASP A 345 8.42 15.57 19.02
CA ASP A 345 9.01 16.84 18.56
C ASP A 345 9.75 16.71 17.23
N ASN A 346 10.09 15.48 16.82
CA ASN A 346 10.71 15.22 15.52
C ASN A 346 9.74 15.34 14.35
N PHE A 347 8.44 15.48 14.62
CA PHE A 347 7.39 15.44 13.61
C PHE A 347 6.51 16.68 13.60
N PRO A 348 5.92 17.04 12.45
CA PRO A 348 4.87 18.04 12.42
C PRO A 348 3.67 17.63 13.29
N ASN A 349 3.19 18.54 14.14
CA ASN A 349 2.10 18.28 15.11
C ASN A 349 0.85 19.13 14.83
N THR A 350 0.70 19.69 13.64
CA THR A 350 -0.48 20.47 13.26
C THR A 350 -1.70 19.55 13.17
N GLU A 351 -2.64 19.73 14.09
CA GLU A 351 -3.90 19.00 14.10
C GLU A 351 -4.87 19.58 13.06
N LYS A 352 -5.51 18.67 12.29
CA LYS A 352 -6.62 19.03 11.39
C LYS A 352 -7.75 18.01 11.55
N TYR A 353 -8.94 18.53 11.87
CA TYR A 353 -10.16 17.70 12.01
C TYR A 353 -9.98 16.49 12.95
N GLY A 354 -9.21 16.67 14.02
CA GLY A 354 -8.92 15.61 14.99
C GLY A 354 -7.77 14.67 14.60
N GLU A 355 -7.07 14.93 13.47
CA GLU A 355 -5.93 14.13 13.03
C GLU A 355 -4.63 14.91 13.09
N ILE A 356 -3.54 14.23 13.44
CA ILE A 356 -2.16 14.71 13.29
C ILE A 356 -1.50 13.99 12.10
N PRO A 357 -0.53 14.66 11.43
CA PRO A 357 0.17 14.00 10.31
C PRO A 357 0.84 12.71 10.77
N GLN A 358 0.61 11.63 10.04
CA GLN A 358 1.31 10.37 10.17
C GLN A 358 2.68 10.43 9.48
N SER A 359 3.55 9.47 9.81
CA SER A 359 4.85 9.32 9.16
C SER A 359 5.26 7.86 9.16
N ALA A 360 5.98 7.46 8.11
CA ALA A 360 6.59 6.15 8.02
C ALA A 360 7.98 6.25 7.41
N MET A 361 8.86 5.30 7.77
CA MET A 361 10.21 5.20 7.23
C MET A 361 10.59 3.74 7.01
N VAL A 362 11.27 3.47 5.91
CA VAL A 362 11.94 2.19 5.61
C VAL A 362 13.39 2.48 5.31
N ILE A 363 14.28 1.68 5.90
CA ILE A 363 15.73 1.73 5.65
C ILE A 363 16.16 0.37 5.10
N THR A 364 16.87 0.39 3.97
CA THR A 364 17.47 -0.79 3.35
C THR A 364 18.99 -0.66 3.29
N ASP A 365 19.69 -1.79 3.30
CA ASP A 365 21.09 -1.84 2.89
C ASP A 365 21.23 -1.78 1.35
N LYS A 366 22.46 -1.90 0.86
CA LYS A 366 22.77 -1.89 -0.58
C LYS A 366 22.03 -3.00 -1.35
N GLN A 367 21.91 -4.19 -0.76
CA GLN A 367 21.31 -5.35 -1.39
C GLN A 367 19.78 -5.37 -1.31
N GLY A 368 19.17 -4.35 -0.69
CA GLY A 368 17.72 -4.26 -0.50
C GLY A 368 17.20 -5.01 0.71
N ASN A 369 18.07 -5.48 1.61
CA ASN A 369 17.63 -6.00 2.90
C ASN A 369 17.02 -4.86 3.73
N ILE A 370 15.79 -5.01 4.18
CA ILE A 370 15.18 -4.05 5.10
C ILE A 370 15.84 -4.22 6.47
N VAL A 371 16.54 -3.19 6.92
CA VAL A 371 17.30 -3.19 8.18
C VAL A 371 16.60 -2.43 9.29
N GLY A 372 15.59 -1.61 8.94
CA GLY A 372 14.75 -0.88 9.89
C GLY A 372 13.46 -0.39 9.25
N ILE A 373 12.36 -0.38 10.04
CA ILE A 373 11.05 0.06 9.60
C ILE A 373 10.25 0.70 10.75
N ALA A 374 9.63 1.85 10.45
CA ALA A 374 8.60 2.48 11.25
C ALA A 374 7.33 2.63 10.39
N GLY A 375 6.24 2.01 10.79
CA GLY A 375 5.01 1.93 10.01
C GLY A 375 3.95 2.97 10.35
N GLY A 376 4.20 3.84 11.34
CA GLY A 376 3.26 4.89 11.77
C GLY A 376 3.78 5.64 12.98
N ARG A 377 3.14 6.75 13.34
CA ARG A 377 3.44 7.54 14.55
C ARG A 377 2.60 7.05 15.73
N GLY A 378 3.13 7.28 16.93
CA GLY A 378 2.49 6.90 18.18
C GLY A 378 2.76 5.45 18.57
N GLU A 379 2.16 5.04 19.69
CA GLU A 379 2.28 3.68 20.19
C GLU A 379 1.51 2.71 19.29
N LYS A 380 2.18 1.65 18.84
CA LYS A 380 1.54 0.59 18.06
C LYS A 380 0.66 -0.26 19.00
N THR A 381 -0.64 -0.26 18.76
CA THR A 381 -1.64 -0.87 19.67
C THR A 381 -2.04 -2.28 19.29
N SER A 382 -1.72 -2.75 18.09
CA SER A 382 -2.08 -4.09 17.62
C SER A 382 -1.01 -4.70 16.73
N SER A 383 -0.80 -6.02 16.85
CA SER A 383 0.00 -6.79 15.92
C SER A 383 -0.72 -6.93 14.58
N ARG A 384 0.05 -6.94 13.47
CA ARG A 384 -0.48 -7.04 12.10
C ARG A 384 -1.48 -5.93 11.73
N GLY A 385 -1.38 -4.79 12.42
CA GLY A 385 -2.14 -3.61 12.07
C GLY A 385 -1.66 -2.97 10.75
N PHE A 386 -2.38 -1.97 10.31
CA PHE A 386 -2.05 -1.20 9.11
C PHE A 386 -0.69 -0.51 9.26
N SER A 387 0.15 -0.61 8.24
CA SER A 387 1.47 0.02 8.16
C SER A 387 1.52 1.04 7.03
N TYR A 388 1.76 2.31 7.37
CA TYR A 388 1.99 3.34 6.35
C TYR A 388 3.28 3.10 5.55
N ALA A 389 4.16 2.22 6.01
CA ALA A 389 5.41 1.90 5.32
C ALA A 389 5.21 0.97 4.12
N SER A 390 4.25 0.03 4.19
CA SER A 390 4.09 -1.06 3.23
C SER A 390 2.67 -1.29 2.73
N ASP A 391 1.63 -0.85 3.49
CA ASP A 391 0.23 -1.01 3.11
C ASP A 391 -0.36 0.27 2.49
N ALA A 392 0.06 1.45 2.97
CA ALA A 392 -0.34 2.72 2.38
C ALA A 392 0.36 2.97 1.04
N ARG A 393 -0.42 3.30 0.03
CA ARG A 393 0.08 3.81 -1.24
C ARG A 393 -0.22 5.30 -1.32
N ARG A 394 0.82 6.10 -1.53
CA ARG A 394 0.76 7.56 -1.54
C ARG A 394 1.49 8.11 -2.74
N GLN A 395 1.03 9.23 -3.29
CA GLN A 395 1.71 9.88 -4.40
C GLN A 395 3.10 10.37 -3.96
N PRO A 396 4.18 9.96 -4.66
CA PRO A 396 5.54 10.32 -4.28
C PRO A 396 5.93 11.75 -4.65
N GLY A 397 5.14 12.42 -5.49
CA GLY A 397 5.52 13.70 -6.05
C GLY A 397 6.91 13.65 -6.68
N SER A 398 7.65 14.73 -6.59
CA SER A 398 8.99 14.86 -7.21
C SER A 398 10.05 13.88 -6.69
N SER A 399 9.78 13.10 -5.61
CA SER A 399 10.75 12.10 -5.15
C SER A 399 10.91 10.92 -6.08
N ILE A 400 9.94 10.65 -6.98
CA ILE A 400 10.01 9.57 -7.97
C ILE A 400 10.94 9.90 -9.15
N LYS A 401 11.23 11.19 -9.41
CA LYS A 401 11.97 11.65 -10.60
C LYS A 401 13.29 10.91 -10.85
N PRO A 402 14.13 10.64 -9.82
CA PRO A 402 15.35 9.86 -10.02
C PRO A 402 15.10 8.48 -10.64
N LEU A 403 14.04 7.80 -10.20
CA LEU A 403 13.70 6.44 -10.63
C LEU A 403 12.86 6.40 -11.92
N ALA A 404 11.99 7.38 -12.13
CA ALA A 404 11.06 7.37 -13.26
C ALA A 404 11.61 8.08 -14.50
N THR A 405 12.43 9.11 -14.34
CA THR A 405 12.84 9.95 -15.48
C THR A 405 14.34 10.05 -15.64
N TYR A 406 15.07 10.54 -14.65
CA TYR A 406 16.50 10.85 -14.78
C TYR A 406 17.35 9.60 -14.95
N GLY A 407 17.21 8.62 -14.06
CA GLY A 407 17.94 7.35 -14.14
C GLY A 407 17.68 6.62 -15.46
N PRO A 408 16.43 6.32 -15.81
CA PRO A 408 16.12 5.65 -17.08
C PRO A 408 16.57 6.44 -18.33
N ALA A 409 16.53 7.79 -18.31
CA ALA A 409 17.02 8.59 -19.42
C ALA A 409 18.55 8.54 -19.55
N MET A 410 19.27 8.49 -18.42
CA MET A 410 20.73 8.31 -18.42
C MET A 410 21.11 6.88 -18.80
N ASP A 411 20.36 5.88 -18.35
CA ASP A 411 20.55 4.47 -18.71
C ASP A 411 20.39 4.24 -20.22
N ALA A 412 19.40 4.88 -20.81
CA ALA A 412 19.18 4.86 -22.26
C ALA A 412 20.18 5.72 -23.06
N GLY A 413 21.11 6.44 -22.39
CA GLY A 413 22.10 7.31 -23.02
C GLY A 413 21.49 8.60 -23.63
N ILE A 414 20.27 8.96 -23.23
CA ILE A 414 19.56 10.17 -23.68
C ILE A 414 20.23 11.42 -23.09
N ALA A 415 20.61 11.35 -21.79
CA ALA A 415 21.15 12.47 -21.05
C ALA A 415 22.32 12.05 -20.16
N THR A 416 23.12 13.04 -19.74
CA THR A 416 24.12 13.00 -18.67
C THR A 416 23.84 14.14 -17.71
N PRO A 417 24.43 14.19 -16.52
CA PRO A 417 24.28 15.34 -15.59
C PRO A 417 24.56 16.70 -16.24
N ASP A 418 25.54 16.74 -17.15
CA ASP A 418 26.01 17.95 -17.80
C ASP A 418 25.29 18.26 -19.13
N THR A 419 24.35 17.43 -19.55
CA THR A 419 23.47 17.72 -20.68
C THR A 419 22.63 18.95 -20.38
N THR A 420 22.56 19.90 -21.35
CA THR A 420 21.82 21.14 -21.14
C THR A 420 20.43 21.11 -21.78
N VAL A 421 19.48 21.71 -21.11
CA VAL A 421 18.09 21.89 -21.53
C VAL A 421 17.62 23.30 -21.21
N TYR A 422 16.54 23.74 -21.84
CA TYR A 422 15.86 24.98 -21.45
C TYR A 422 14.77 24.70 -20.44
N ASP A 423 14.63 25.54 -19.43
CA ASP A 423 13.51 25.53 -18.50
C ASP A 423 12.27 26.07 -19.20
N ARG A 424 11.55 25.20 -19.92
CA ARG A 424 10.37 25.55 -20.75
C ARG A 424 9.23 24.53 -20.55
N ALA A 425 8.00 25.04 -20.61
CA ALA A 425 6.82 24.19 -20.67
C ALA A 425 6.77 23.37 -21.95
N LEU A 426 6.06 22.25 -21.92
CA LEU A 426 5.88 21.35 -23.07
C LEU A 426 4.63 21.67 -23.89
N ILE A 427 3.56 22.10 -23.21
CA ILE A 427 2.24 22.36 -23.79
C ILE A 427 1.54 23.46 -23.00
N GLN A 428 0.39 23.94 -23.50
CA GLN A 428 -0.58 24.68 -22.67
C GLN A 428 -1.65 23.72 -22.19
N ASP A 429 -2.16 23.96 -20.96
CA ASP A 429 -3.35 23.27 -20.47
C ASP A 429 -4.62 23.82 -21.15
N ALA A 430 -5.80 23.30 -20.76
CA ALA A 430 -7.07 23.72 -21.34
C ALA A 430 -7.41 25.18 -21.06
N GLU A 431 -6.85 25.76 -20.03
CA GLU A 431 -7.03 27.16 -19.60
C GLU A 431 -5.99 28.10 -20.24
N GLY A 432 -5.02 27.55 -20.99
CA GLY A 432 -3.97 28.31 -21.66
C GLY A 432 -2.73 28.57 -20.81
N ASN A 433 -2.62 27.93 -19.61
CA ASN A 433 -1.42 28.04 -18.78
C ASN A 433 -0.32 27.11 -19.27
N PRO A 434 0.95 27.48 -19.11
CA PRO A 434 2.07 26.60 -19.46
C PRO A 434 2.09 25.34 -18.60
N TRP A 435 2.23 24.17 -19.22
CA TRP A 435 2.38 22.89 -18.50
C TRP A 435 3.67 22.16 -18.92
N PRO A 436 4.43 21.62 -17.95
CA PRO A 436 4.26 21.78 -16.50
C PRO A 436 4.82 23.13 -16.03
N MET A 437 4.29 23.60 -14.89
CA MET A 437 4.90 24.69 -14.11
C MET A 437 5.85 24.12 -13.07
N ASN A 438 6.79 24.96 -12.58
CA ASN A 438 7.76 24.61 -11.55
C ASN A 438 7.26 25.06 -10.19
N ASP A 439 6.61 24.17 -9.41
CA ASP A 439 6.09 24.46 -8.07
C ASP A 439 5.24 25.76 -8.04
N GLY A 440 4.30 25.88 -8.98
CA GLY A 440 3.44 27.05 -9.13
C GLY A 440 4.11 28.27 -9.76
N LYS A 441 5.39 28.19 -10.13
CA LYS A 441 6.13 29.26 -10.83
C LYS A 441 6.20 28.99 -12.31
N TYR A 442 6.16 30.07 -13.12
CA TYR A 442 6.37 29.97 -14.54
C TYR A 442 7.80 29.49 -14.87
N PRO A 443 7.98 28.70 -15.95
CA PRO A 443 9.29 28.34 -16.45
C PRO A 443 10.11 29.60 -16.79
N THR A 444 11.40 29.59 -16.49
CA THR A 444 12.27 30.79 -16.63
C THR A 444 12.81 31.00 -18.05
N GLY A 445 12.67 30.02 -18.93
CA GLY A 445 13.29 30.04 -20.26
C GLY A 445 14.83 29.94 -20.25
N ARG A 446 15.46 29.87 -19.08
CA ARG A 446 16.94 29.80 -18.96
C ARG A 446 17.46 28.41 -19.36
N GLN A 447 18.61 28.39 -19.95
CA GLN A 447 19.34 27.16 -20.20
C GLN A 447 20.08 26.71 -18.94
N LEU A 448 19.94 25.43 -18.57
CA LEU A 448 20.54 24.85 -17.37
C LEU A 448 20.93 23.40 -17.63
N THR A 449 21.70 22.79 -16.74
CA THR A 449 22.08 21.39 -16.86
C THR A 449 20.99 20.48 -16.28
N ILE A 450 20.98 19.21 -16.71
CA ILE A 450 20.09 18.17 -16.13
C ILE A 450 20.30 18.06 -14.63
N LYS A 451 21.56 18.13 -14.16
CA LYS A 451 21.90 18.13 -12.73
C LYS A 451 21.26 19.31 -12.01
N GLU A 452 21.35 20.53 -12.56
CA GLU A 452 20.68 21.70 -11.98
C GLU A 452 19.16 21.55 -11.97
N GLY A 453 18.55 20.97 -13.02
CA GLY A 453 17.13 20.65 -13.08
C GLY A 453 16.68 19.70 -11.97
N MET A 454 17.48 18.69 -11.65
CA MET A 454 17.21 17.80 -10.50
C MET A 454 17.41 18.51 -9.17
N THR A 455 18.49 19.30 -9.05
CA THR A 455 18.86 20.06 -7.84
C THR A 455 17.71 20.97 -7.40
N ARG A 456 17.13 21.70 -8.35
CA ARG A 456 15.98 22.59 -8.13
C ARG A 456 14.62 21.87 -8.25
N SER A 457 14.63 20.58 -8.56
CA SER A 457 13.41 19.77 -8.73
C SER A 457 12.46 20.24 -9.83
N LEU A 458 13.01 20.83 -10.93
CA LEU A 458 12.19 21.42 -11.98
C LEU A 458 11.32 20.39 -12.68
N ASN A 459 10.03 20.70 -12.78
CA ASN A 459 9.04 19.85 -13.42
C ASN A 459 9.22 19.83 -14.95
N THR A 460 9.57 20.97 -15.52
CA THR A 460 9.83 21.18 -16.94
C THR A 460 10.93 20.26 -17.46
N VAL A 461 12.04 20.14 -16.72
CA VAL A 461 13.18 19.29 -17.10
C VAL A 461 12.78 17.81 -17.02
N SER A 462 12.11 17.41 -15.95
CA SER A 462 11.64 16.02 -15.79
C SER A 462 10.68 15.61 -16.91
N ALA A 463 9.70 16.46 -17.23
CA ALA A 463 8.73 16.19 -18.28
C ALA A 463 9.36 16.14 -19.68
N GLN A 464 10.36 16.99 -19.96
CA GLN A 464 11.11 16.96 -21.21
C GLN A 464 11.91 15.66 -21.36
N LEU A 465 12.62 15.24 -20.31
CA LEU A 465 13.34 13.96 -20.30
C LEU A 465 12.39 12.79 -20.54
N LEU A 466 11.27 12.76 -19.83
CA LEU A 466 10.29 11.68 -19.97
C LEU A 466 9.65 11.66 -21.36
N LYS A 467 9.36 12.84 -21.94
CA LYS A 467 8.83 12.92 -23.31
C LYS A 467 9.80 12.30 -24.31
N THR A 468 11.11 12.53 -24.12
CA THR A 468 12.16 11.95 -25.00
C THR A 468 12.34 10.45 -24.73
N LEU A 469 12.34 10.03 -23.48
CA LEU A 469 12.43 8.62 -23.05
C LEU A 469 11.20 7.82 -23.46
N THR A 470 10.05 8.42 -23.46
CA THR A 470 8.67 7.94 -23.52
C THR A 470 8.13 7.39 -22.20
N PRO A 471 6.86 7.68 -21.87
CA PRO A 471 6.22 7.16 -20.65
C PRO A 471 6.24 5.63 -20.54
N GLN A 472 6.08 4.92 -21.67
CA GLN A 472 6.09 3.46 -21.69
C GLN A 472 7.42 2.85 -21.21
N VAL A 473 8.55 3.43 -21.62
CA VAL A 473 9.89 2.94 -21.20
C VAL A 473 10.07 3.15 -19.69
N SER A 474 9.70 4.31 -19.17
CA SER A 474 9.71 4.61 -17.73
C SER A 474 8.82 3.67 -16.95
N PHE A 475 7.58 3.48 -17.37
CA PHE A 475 6.63 2.55 -16.73
C PHE A 475 7.17 1.11 -16.69
N ASN A 476 7.71 0.63 -17.81
CA ASN A 476 8.30 -0.71 -17.87
C ASN A 476 9.53 -0.83 -16.96
N PHE A 477 10.34 0.20 -16.85
CA PHE A 477 11.48 0.20 -15.94
C PHE A 477 10.99 0.09 -14.47
N LEU A 478 10.06 0.93 -14.06
CA LEU A 478 9.53 0.90 -12.67
C LEU A 478 8.85 -0.44 -12.36
N THR A 479 8.06 -0.99 -13.28
CA THR A 479 7.28 -2.22 -13.02
C THR A 479 8.09 -3.49 -13.20
N GLN A 480 8.92 -3.60 -14.25
CA GLN A 480 9.62 -4.85 -14.60
C GLN A 480 11.01 -4.94 -13.97
N GLN A 481 11.71 -3.81 -13.81
CA GLN A 481 13.04 -3.79 -13.20
C GLN A 481 12.96 -3.56 -11.69
N LEU A 482 12.14 -2.63 -11.22
CA LEU A 482 12.03 -2.30 -9.80
C LEU A 482 10.81 -2.93 -9.10
N GLY A 483 9.91 -3.60 -9.82
CA GLY A 483 8.76 -4.30 -9.24
C GLY A 483 7.67 -3.40 -8.64
N PHE A 484 7.64 -2.11 -9.01
CA PHE A 484 6.62 -1.18 -8.54
C PHE A 484 5.24 -1.57 -9.07
N LYS A 485 4.22 -1.42 -8.23
CA LYS A 485 2.84 -1.72 -8.61
C LYS A 485 2.17 -0.44 -9.12
N LEU A 486 2.18 -0.23 -10.43
CA LEU A 486 1.58 0.93 -11.10
C LEU A 486 0.34 0.51 -11.90
N VAL A 487 -0.53 1.48 -12.20
CA VAL A 487 -1.76 1.25 -12.96
C VAL A 487 -1.45 1.37 -14.46
N ASP A 488 -1.52 0.25 -15.18
CA ASP A 488 -1.40 0.22 -16.65
C ASP A 488 -2.66 0.85 -17.30
N SER A 489 -3.84 0.31 -16.95
CA SER A 489 -5.12 0.83 -17.41
C SER A 489 -6.22 0.37 -16.46
N ARG A 490 -7.00 1.33 -15.95
CA ARG A 490 -8.17 1.08 -15.11
C ARG A 490 -9.34 1.94 -15.60
N THR A 491 -10.46 1.31 -15.92
CA THR A 491 -11.70 2.00 -16.25
C THR A 491 -12.51 2.22 -14.97
N ASN A 492 -12.82 3.46 -14.66
CA ASN A 492 -13.65 3.83 -13.52
C ASN A 492 -15.16 3.59 -13.81
N GLU A 493 -15.99 3.66 -12.78
CA GLU A 493 -17.45 3.49 -12.91
C GLU A 493 -18.11 4.50 -13.84
N ASP A 494 -17.55 5.71 -13.92
CA ASP A 494 -18.00 6.78 -14.85
C ASP A 494 -17.52 6.61 -16.30
N GLY A 495 -16.79 5.53 -16.59
CA GLY A 495 -16.22 5.22 -17.91
C GLY A 495 -14.92 5.96 -18.23
N THR A 496 -14.36 6.77 -17.32
CA THR A 496 -13.03 7.36 -17.49
C THR A 496 -11.93 6.33 -17.35
N VAL A 497 -10.87 6.45 -18.15
CA VAL A 497 -9.70 5.56 -18.08
C VAL A 497 -8.57 6.26 -17.36
N GLN A 498 -8.07 5.64 -16.30
CA GLN A 498 -6.87 6.05 -15.58
C GLN A 498 -5.69 5.16 -16.00
N SER A 499 -4.51 5.77 -16.16
CA SER A 499 -3.26 5.10 -16.48
C SER A 499 -2.08 5.89 -15.94
N ASP A 500 -1.08 5.20 -15.43
CA ASP A 500 0.19 5.81 -15.05
C ASP A 500 1.16 5.94 -16.23
N ILE A 501 0.80 5.42 -17.42
CA ILE A 501 1.60 5.54 -18.65
C ILE A 501 1.35 6.90 -19.30
N ASP A 502 1.71 7.96 -18.57
CA ASP A 502 1.57 9.34 -19.04
C ASP A 502 2.65 10.25 -18.43
N LEU A 503 2.73 11.48 -18.92
CA LEU A 503 3.74 12.47 -18.52
C LEU A 503 3.54 12.91 -17.06
N ALA A 504 2.32 13.25 -16.64
CA ALA A 504 2.07 13.75 -15.29
C ALA A 504 2.35 12.70 -14.20
N PRO A 505 1.84 11.45 -14.29
CA PRO A 505 2.15 10.42 -13.30
C PRO A 505 3.65 10.16 -13.15
N LEU A 506 4.37 9.94 -14.25
CA LEU A 506 5.76 9.50 -14.20
C LEU A 506 6.78 10.64 -14.08
N ALA A 507 6.53 11.82 -14.65
CA ALA A 507 7.47 12.94 -14.54
C ALA A 507 7.32 13.74 -13.25
N LEU A 508 6.11 13.80 -12.67
CA LEU A 508 5.80 14.63 -11.53
C LEU A 508 5.42 13.83 -10.28
N GLY A 509 5.18 12.53 -10.42
CA GLY A 509 4.78 11.63 -9.32
C GLY A 509 3.31 11.73 -8.96
N ALA A 510 2.44 12.16 -9.89
CA ALA A 510 1.00 12.17 -9.72
C ALA A 510 0.39 10.80 -10.10
N LEU A 511 0.93 9.73 -9.51
CA LEU A 511 0.54 8.35 -9.77
C LEU A 511 -0.88 8.07 -9.29
N THR A 512 -1.61 7.23 -10.01
CA THR A 512 -3.02 6.90 -9.76
C THR A 512 -3.23 6.37 -8.34
N ASP A 513 -2.55 5.29 -7.99
CA ASP A 513 -2.63 4.69 -6.65
C ASP A 513 -1.44 5.12 -5.76
N GLY A 514 -0.40 5.72 -6.34
CA GLY A 514 0.83 6.07 -5.63
C GLY A 514 1.76 4.88 -5.43
N VAL A 515 2.69 5.01 -4.49
CA VAL A 515 3.73 4.03 -4.13
C VAL A 515 3.81 3.85 -2.62
N THR A 516 4.44 2.76 -2.16
CA THR A 516 4.75 2.54 -0.75
C THR A 516 6.11 3.13 -0.38
N VAL A 517 6.33 3.40 0.92
CA VAL A 517 7.65 3.82 1.43
C VAL A 517 8.69 2.73 1.20
N ARG A 518 8.29 1.46 1.31
CA ARG A 518 9.12 0.28 1.03
C ARG A 518 9.60 0.25 -0.43
N GLU A 519 8.70 0.47 -1.41
CA GLU A 519 9.06 0.55 -2.83
C GLU A 519 10.08 1.67 -3.08
N MET A 520 9.90 2.85 -2.49
CA MET A 520 10.81 3.98 -2.67
C MET A 520 12.18 3.73 -2.05
N ALA A 521 12.26 3.20 -0.83
CA ALA A 521 13.53 2.86 -0.18
C ALA A 521 14.31 1.82 -1.00
N GLY A 522 13.61 0.77 -1.47
CA GLY A 522 14.21 -0.25 -2.33
C GLY A 522 14.66 0.29 -3.68
N GLY A 523 13.85 1.15 -4.32
CA GLY A 523 14.25 1.78 -5.58
C GLY A 523 15.52 2.61 -5.45
N PHE A 524 15.65 3.39 -4.39
CA PHE A 524 16.84 4.23 -4.16
C PHE A 524 18.09 3.42 -3.77
N SER A 525 17.96 2.19 -3.23
CA SER A 525 19.11 1.32 -2.96
C SER A 525 19.90 0.98 -4.24
N THR A 526 19.26 1.01 -5.39
CA THR A 526 19.87 0.79 -6.71
C THR A 526 21.05 1.74 -6.96
N PHE A 527 20.96 2.99 -6.49
CA PHE A 527 22.01 4.00 -6.69
C PHE A 527 23.25 3.80 -5.81
N ILE A 528 23.20 2.92 -4.85
CA ILE A 528 24.33 2.58 -3.97
C ILE A 528 24.78 1.10 -4.11
N ASN A 529 24.21 0.39 -5.08
CA ASN A 529 24.45 -1.00 -5.39
C ASN A 529 24.82 -1.23 -6.87
N ASP A 530 25.70 -0.37 -7.40
CA ASP A 530 26.21 -0.42 -8.77
C ASP A 530 25.10 -0.49 -9.84
N GLY A 531 23.98 0.17 -9.58
CA GLY A 531 22.81 0.18 -10.47
C GLY A 531 21.93 -1.07 -10.36
N VAL A 532 22.24 -2.03 -9.50
CA VAL A 532 21.50 -3.29 -9.36
C VAL A 532 20.40 -3.16 -8.32
N TYR A 533 19.16 -3.50 -8.71
CA TYR A 533 18.03 -3.60 -7.80
C TYR A 533 17.96 -4.96 -7.14
N GLY A 534 18.36 -5.05 -5.89
CA GLY A 534 18.36 -6.31 -5.14
C GLY A 534 16.96 -6.88 -4.80
N GLY A 535 15.90 -6.06 -4.92
CA GLY A 535 14.58 -6.34 -4.35
C GLY A 535 14.54 -5.97 -2.85
N THR A 536 13.33 -5.81 -2.28
CA THR A 536 13.20 -5.58 -0.84
C THR A 536 12.79 -6.86 -0.14
N ARG A 537 13.46 -7.20 0.97
CA ARG A 537 13.15 -8.39 1.77
C ARG A 537 13.41 -8.14 3.25
N THR A 538 12.69 -8.87 4.10
CA THR A 538 12.80 -8.80 5.56
C THR A 538 13.51 -10.00 6.16
N TYR A 539 13.78 -11.03 5.36
CA TYR A 539 14.50 -12.25 5.77
C TYR A 539 15.37 -12.79 4.64
N THR A 540 16.38 -13.56 4.97
CA THR A 540 17.28 -14.22 4.01
C THR A 540 17.03 -15.71 3.88
N LYS A 541 16.56 -16.36 4.96
CA LYS A 541 16.38 -17.81 5.03
C LYS A 541 15.28 -18.19 6.03
N VAL A 542 14.55 -19.26 5.73
CA VAL A 542 13.62 -19.93 6.66
C VAL A 542 14.00 -21.40 6.73
N THR A 543 14.12 -21.96 7.94
CA THR A 543 14.29 -23.39 8.17
C THR A 543 13.15 -23.94 9.01
N ASP A 544 12.92 -25.25 8.95
CA ASP A 544 12.05 -25.96 9.88
C ASP A 544 12.72 -26.18 11.24
N SER A 545 12.02 -26.83 12.17
CA SER A 545 12.52 -27.16 13.52
C SER A 545 13.69 -28.16 13.52
N GLU A 546 13.90 -28.90 12.42
CA GLU A 546 15.00 -29.85 12.24
C GLU A 546 16.23 -29.18 11.59
N GLY A 547 16.10 -27.92 11.15
CA GLY A 547 17.15 -27.15 10.49
C GLY A 547 17.20 -27.32 8.97
N ASN A 548 16.23 -28.02 8.36
CA ASN A 548 16.14 -28.13 6.90
C ASN A 548 15.66 -26.80 6.29
N THR A 549 16.25 -26.41 5.17
CA THR A 549 15.85 -25.16 4.48
C THR A 549 14.46 -25.30 3.86
N VAL A 550 13.55 -24.45 4.31
CA VAL A 550 12.21 -24.31 3.74
C VAL A 550 12.23 -23.32 2.58
N MET A 551 12.82 -22.14 2.76
CA MET A 551 12.96 -21.08 1.76
C MET A 551 14.28 -20.34 1.90
N GLU A 552 14.78 -19.78 0.80
CA GLU A 552 15.89 -18.82 0.75
C GLU A 552 15.46 -17.62 -0.08
N ASN A 553 15.66 -16.43 0.48
CA ASN A 553 15.34 -15.17 -0.18
C ASN A 553 16.65 -14.44 -0.50
N THR A 554 17.10 -14.56 -1.74
CA THR A 554 18.36 -14.00 -2.22
C THR A 554 18.13 -12.71 -3.01
N PRO A 555 19.11 -11.76 -2.99
CA PRO A 555 19.00 -10.55 -3.81
C PRO A 555 18.92 -10.85 -5.31
N ASN A 556 18.16 -10.05 -6.05
CA ASN A 556 18.28 -10.02 -7.51
C ASN A 556 19.68 -9.53 -7.90
N THR A 557 20.18 -10.03 -9.01
CA THR A 557 21.50 -9.64 -9.57
C THR A 557 21.39 -9.16 -11.02
N ASP A 558 20.21 -9.26 -11.63
CA ASP A 558 19.93 -8.98 -13.03
C ASP A 558 18.85 -7.91 -13.26
N LYS A 559 18.41 -7.27 -12.14
CA LYS A 559 17.43 -6.18 -12.16
C LYS A 559 18.08 -4.84 -11.92
N GLY A 560 17.45 -3.76 -12.38
CA GLY A 560 17.93 -2.40 -12.23
C GLY A 560 18.39 -1.75 -13.53
N PHE A 561 19.40 -0.89 -13.46
CA PHE A 561 19.97 -0.21 -14.61
C PHE A 561 20.90 -1.12 -15.41
N THR A 562 20.87 -0.97 -16.73
CA THR A 562 21.69 -1.79 -17.63
C THR A 562 23.07 -1.17 -17.90
N ASN A 563 23.19 0.15 -17.74
CA ASN A 563 24.42 0.89 -17.92
C ASN A 563 25.04 1.21 -16.56
N VAL A 564 26.16 0.59 -16.26
CA VAL A 564 26.91 0.79 -15.00
C VAL A 564 27.30 2.24 -14.70
N ARG A 565 27.14 3.15 -15.65
CA ARG A 565 27.43 4.58 -15.47
C ARG A 565 26.25 5.35 -14.88
N THR A 566 25.06 4.78 -14.92
CA THR A 566 23.83 5.47 -14.54
C THR A 566 23.79 5.80 -13.05
N ASP A 567 24.21 4.86 -12.21
CA ASP A 567 24.26 5.06 -10.76
C ASP A 567 25.26 6.17 -10.38
N TYR A 568 26.45 6.21 -10.98
CA TYR A 568 27.44 7.27 -10.72
C TYR A 568 26.96 8.66 -11.14
N TYR A 569 26.28 8.76 -12.27
CA TYR A 569 25.63 10.00 -12.69
C TYR A 569 24.51 10.42 -11.71
N MET A 570 23.75 9.44 -11.26
CA MET A 570 22.67 9.70 -10.30
C MET A 570 23.20 10.07 -8.93
N LEU A 571 24.30 9.44 -8.44
CA LEU A 571 24.98 9.84 -7.21
C LEU A 571 25.41 11.31 -7.25
N ASP A 572 26.06 11.75 -8.34
CA ASP A 572 26.46 13.15 -8.53
C ASP A 572 25.26 14.11 -8.46
N CYS A 573 24.15 13.75 -9.12
CA CYS A 573 22.92 14.54 -9.08
C CYS A 573 22.29 14.57 -7.67
N LEU A 574 22.18 13.43 -6.98
CA LEU A 574 21.54 13.34 -5.68
C LEU A 574 22.36 14.02 -4.57
N GLN A 575 23.69 13.95 -4.63
CA GLN A 575 24.59 14.70 -3.74
C GLN A 575 24.40 16.21 -3.94
N ASN A 576 24.23 16.67 -5.19
CA ASN A 576 24.03 18.08 -5.48
C ASN A 576 22.70 18.62 -4.91
N VAL A 577 21.65 17.77 -4.80
CA VAL A 577 20.37 18.15 -4.16
C VAL A 577 20.55 18.45 -2.68
N THR A 578 21.36 17.64 -1.96
CA THR A 578 21.61 17.85 -0.52
C THR A 578 22.64 18.96 -0.26
N ALA A 579 23.55 19.19 -1.20
CA ALA A 579 24.58 20.24 -1.09
C ALA A 579 24.08 21.64 -1.50
N HIS A 580 23.21 21.75 -2.51
CA HIS A 580 22.85 23.03 -3.13
C HIS A 580 21.37 23.18 -3.51
N GLY A 581 20.55 22.14 -3.28
CA GLY A 581 19.19 22.06 -3.81
C GLY A 581 18.10 22.11 -2.75
N THR A 582 16.96 21.47 -3.08
CA THR A 582 15.75 21.43 -2.24
C THR A 582 15.95 20.76 -0.88
N ALA A 583 17.04 20.01 -0.71
CA ALA A 583 17.46 19.39 0.56
C ALA A 583 18.79 19.98 1.08
N TYR A 584 19.09 21.24 0.76
CA TYR A 584 20.33 21.91 1.22
C TYR A 584 20.55 21.75 2.73
N GLY A 585 21.77 21.32 3.11
CA GLY A 585 22.15 21.11 4.51
C GLY A 585 21.65 19.79 5.14
N ILE A 586 21.00 18.89 4.38
CA ILE A 586 20.77 17.50 4.80
C ILE A 586 22.05 16.72 4.53
N GLN A 587 22.98 16.79 5.50
CA GLN A 587 24.29 16.18 5.40
C GLN A 587 24.68 15.58 6.75
N LEU A 588 25.42 14.48 6.69
CA LEU A 588 25.97 13.77 7.84
C LEU A 588 27.46 14.13 8.00
N ASP A 589 27.94 14.21 9.24
CA ASP A 589 29.35 14.49 9.50
C ASP A 589 30.20 13.27 9.15
N GLY A 590 31.14 13.46 8.22
CA GLY A 590 32.06 12.41 7.78
C GLY A 590 31.43 11.28 6.94
N VAL A 591 30.17 11.43 6.50
CA VAL A 591 29.45 10.47 5.64
C VAL A 591 28.83 11.20 4.45
N GLU A 592 29.20 10.81 3.24
CA GLU A 592 28.58 11.38 2.04
C GLU A 592 27.09 11.08 2.01
N THR A 593 26.30 12.07 1.57
CA THR A 593 24.85 12.05 1.62
C THR A 593 24.27 12.55 0.30
N GLY A 594 23.33 11.82 -0.26
CA GLY A 594 22.52 12.22 -1.39
C GLY A 594 21.03 12.02 -1.13
N GLY A 595 20.17 12.63 -1.93
CA GLY A 595 18.73 12.40 -1.75
C GLY A 595 17.84 13.27 -2.62
N LYS A 596 16.52 13.04 -2.50
CA LYS A 596 15.51 13.79 -3.27
C LYS A 596 14.27 14.03 -2.43
N THR A 597 13.83 15.29 -2.40
CA THR A 597 12.54 15.70 -1.79
C THR A 597 11.38 15.42 -2.72
N GLY A 598 10.22 15.13 -2.14
CA GLY A 598 8.93 15.02 -2.81
C GLY A 598 7.87 15.87 -2.11
N THR A 599 7.01 16.48 -2.90
CA THR A 599 5.81 17.18 -2.44
C THR A 599 4.75 16.99 -3.53
N THR A 600 3.55 16.59 -3.17
CA THR A 600 2.43 16.46 -4.12
C THR A 600 1.85 17.82 -4.48
N THR A 601 1.23 17.95 -5.64
CA THR A 601 0.64 19.21 -6.14
C THR A 601 -0.38 19.80 -5.15
N SER A 602 -1.20 18.96 -4.52
CA SER A 602 -2.16 19.37 -3.48
C SER A 602 -1.52 19.55 -2.10
N ASN A 603 -0.22 19.29 -1.97
CA ASN A 603 0.53 19.30 -0.72
C ASN A 603 -0.11 18.42 0.38
N THR A 604 -0.59 17.25 0.02
CA THR A 604 -1.14 16.23 0.93
C THR A 604 -0.10 15.26 1.44
N ASP A 605 0.97 15.06 0.65
CA ASP A 605 2.06 14.14 0.95
C ASP A 605 3.40 14.83 0.75
N ILE A 606 4.31 14.65 1.70
CA ILE A 606 5.70 15.09 1.59
C ILE A 606 6.64 13.90 1.82
N TRP A 607 7.71 13.88 1.04
CA TRP A 607 8.65 12.78 0.98
C TRP A 607 10.10 13.23 1.02
N PHE A 608 10.94 12.36 1.55
CA PHE A 608 12.37 12.40 1.31
C PHE A 608 12.93 10.99 1.14
N CYS A 609 13.64 10.77 0.04
CA CYS A 609 14.39 9.54 -0.20
C CYS A 609 15.87 9.90 -0.18
N GLY A 610 16.57 9.45 0.84
CA GLY A 610 17.98 9.76 1.08
C GLY A 610 18.85 8.52 1.03
N ILE A 611 20.10 8.70 0.64
CA ILE A 611 21.12 7.64 0.52
C ILE A 611 22.41 8.03 1.22
N THR A 612 23.06 7.02 1.77
CA THR A 612 24.44 7.05 2.27
C THR A 612 25.22 5.92 1.61
N PRO A 613 26.55 5.83 1.75
CA PRO A 613 27.30 4.71 1.18
C PRO A 613 26.90 3.33 1.71
N LYS A 614 26.15 3.24 2.81
CA LYS A 614 25.68 1.99 3.42
C LYS A 614 24.19 1.73 3.25
N TYR A 615 23.36 2.78 3.25
CA TYR A 615 21.92 2.65 3.38
C TYR A 615 21.14 3.55 2.43
N SER A 616 19.97 3.07 2.05
CA SER A 616 18.90 3.87 1.44
C SER A 616 17.75 3.99 2.43
N GLY A 617 17.18 5.18 2.59
CA GLY A 617 16.06 5.41 3.49
C GLY A 617 15.00 6.32 2.86
N ALA A 618 13.74 5.91 2.87
CA ALA A 618 12.62 6.71 2.43
C ALA A 618 11.72 7.10 3.61
N VAL A 619 11.33 8.36 3.68
CA VAL A 619 10.41 8.93 4.68
C VAL A 619 9.21 9.54 3.97
N TRP A 620 8.02 9.23 4.47
CA TRP A 620 6.77 9.85 4.11
C TRP A 620 6.12 10.54 5.31
N VAL A 621 5.44 11.66 5.06
CA VAL A 621 4.58 12.35 6.04
C VAL A 621 3.30 12.81 5.34
N GLY A 622 2.15 12.58 5.97
CA GLY A 622 0.83 12.98 5.47
C GLY A 622 -0.28 12.68 6.47
N TYR A 623 -1.46 13.22 6.27
CA TYR A 623 -2.63 12.82 7.05
C TYR A 623 -3.21 11.51 6.51
N GLU A 624 -3.92 10.79 7.36
CA GLU A 624 -4.64 9.58 6.94
C GLU A 624 -5.67 9.92 5.86
N HIS A 625 -6.49 10.93 6.10
CA HIS A 625 -7.41 11.49 5.12
C HIS A 625 -6.74 12.65 4.39
N ASN A 626 -6.13 12.48 3.31
CA ASN A 626 -5.47 13.41 2.37
C ASN A 626 -5.70 14.94 2.61
N TYR A 627 -5.59 15.40 3.86
CA TYR A 627 -5.66 16.83 4.16
C TYR A 627 -4.36 17.52 3.76
N ARG A 628 -4.46 18.78 3.34
CA ARG A 628 -3.30 19.57 2.95
C ARG A 628 -2.38 19.84 4.14
N LEU A 629 -1.09 19.66 3.95
CA LEU A 629 0.00 19.97 4.88
C LEU A 629 0.40 21.44 4.73
N ASP A 630 -0.23 22.35 5.49
CA ASP A 630 0.02 23.78 5.35
C ASP A 630 1.40 24.15 5.91
N GLY A 631 2.20 24.83 5.09
CA GLY A 631 3.56 25.28 5.45
C GLY A 631 4.60 24.15 5.61
N LEU A 632 4.26 22.91 5.24
CA LEU A 632 5.17 21.77 5.28
C LEU A 632 5.52 21.34 3.86
N TYR A 633 6.77 20.97 3.65
CA TYR A 633 7.35 20.58 2.36
C TYR A 633 8.27 19.39 2.55
N GLY A 634 8.77 18.82 1.48
CA GLY A 634 9.69 17.66 1.51
C GLY A 634 10.92 17.83 2.41
N ARG A 635 11.31 19.07 2.72
CA ARG A 635 12.36 19.39 3.70
C ARG A 635 12.02 18.90 5.11
N ASN A 636 10.76 18.89 5.52
CA ASN A 636 10.35 18.40 6.83
C ASN A 636 10.55 16.87 6.92
N ALA A 637 10.23 16.13 5.87
CA ALA A 637 10.53 14.70 5.79
C ALA A 637 12.05 14.44 5.79
N ALA A 638 12.84 15.29 5.12
CA ALA A 638 14.29 15.19 5.10
C ALA A 638 14.94 15.42 6.48
N ASN A 639 14.37 16.29 7.31
CA ASN A 639 14.83 16.49 8.69
C ASN A 639 14.62 15.25 9.57
N ILE A 640 13.49 14.53 9.39
CA ILE A 640 13.21 13.26 10.07
C ILE A 640 14.26 12.21 9.65
N TRP A 641 14.51 12.09 8.36
CA TRP A 641 15.54 11.20 7.81
C TRP A 641 16.91 11.52 8.41
N LEU A 642 17.28 12.80 8.47
CA LEU A 642 18.56 13.26 9.03
C LEU A 642 18.69 12.88 10.50
N ALA A 643 17.64 13.08 11.31
CA ALA A 643 17.65 12.74 12.74
C ALA A 643 17.89 11.25 12.98
N VAL A 644 17.30 10.38 12.15
CA VAL A 644 17.54 8.94 12.21
C VAL A 644 18.96 8.60 11.78
N MET A 645 19.39 9.10 10.61
CA MET A 645 20.67 8.74 10.04
C MET A 645 21.86 9.26 10.83
N GLN A 646 21.74 10.37 11.54
CA GLN A 646 22.75 10.84 12.50
C GLN A 646 23.01 9.83 13.61
N LYS A 647 21.98 9.14 14.09
CA LYS A 647 22.10 8.08 15.08
C LYS A 647 22.61 6.77 14.49
N VAL A 648 22.12 6.41 13.30
CA VAL A 648 22.55 5.20 12.57
C VAL A 648 24.05 5.25 12.29
N HIS A 649 24.56 6.40 11.82
CA HIS A 649 25.96 6.63 11.48
C HIS A 649 26.80 7.17 12.66
N ALA A 650 26.28 7.14 13.90
CA ALA A 650 27.06 7.58 15.05
C ALA A 650 28.34 6.75 15.19
N GLY A 651 29.51 7.41 15.06
CA GLY A 651 30.82 6.78 15.07
C GLY A 651 31.38 6.41 13.69
N ASP A 652 30.61 6.48 12.63
CA ASP A 652 31.12 6.34 11.26
C ASP A 652 31.85 7.62 10.83
N SER A 653 32.92 7.49 10.04
CA SER A 653 33.65 8.61 9.46
C SER A 653 34.38 8.20 8.19
N GLY A 654 34.50 9.11 7.23
CA GLY A 654 35.18 8.87 5.97
C GLY A 654 34.43 7.91 5.04
N LEU A 655 33.11 7.76 5.22
CA LEU A 655 32.29 6.98 4.32
C LEU A 655 31.98 7.79 3.07
N VAL A 656 32.45 7.33 1.92
CA VAL A 656 32.25 7.94 0.62
C VAL A 656 31.56 6.97 -0.33
N PHE A 657 30.78 7.50 -1.26
CA PHE A 657 30.22 6.70 -2.34
C PHE A 657 31.33 6.18 -3.24
N ASP A 658 31.18 4.99 -3.78
CA ASP A 658 32.05 4.52 -4.86
C ASP A 658 31.67 5.29 -6.13
N SER A 659 32.37 6.38 -6.39
CA SER A 659 32.13 7.25 -7.53
C SER A 659 33.13 7.01 -8.68
N HIS A 660 33.96 5.97 -8.59
CA HIS A 660 34.98 5.60 -9.60
C HIS A 660 35.72 6.82 -10.15
N PRO A 661 36.33 7.67 -9.30
CA PRO A 661 36.94 8.93 -9.74
C PRO A 661 38.04 8.73 -10.79
N GLN A 662 38.69 7.56 -10.80
CA GLN A 662 39.69 7.17 -11.77
C GLN A 662 39.18 7.03 -13.20
N ASP A 663 37.88 6.86 -13.40
CA ASP A 663 37.26 6.65 -14.73
C ASP A 663 36.69 7.94 -15.32
N PHE A 664 36.71 9.03 -14.56
CA PHE A 664 36.26 10.34 -14.98
C PHE A 664 37.44 11.29 -15.27
N GLU A 665 37.17 12.28 -16.13
CA GLU A 665 38.00 13.45 -16.39
C GLU A 665 37.14 14.70 -16.25
N GLU A 666 37.65 15.68 -15.50
CA GLU A 666 37.01 16.99 -15.41
C GLU A 666 37.44 17.86 -16.60
N VAL A 667 36.48 18.31 -17.39
CA VAL A 667 36.72 19.15 -18.53
C VAL A 667 35.82 20.38 -18.54
N THR A 668 36.34 21.51 -19.03
CA THR A 668 35.53 22.69 -19.27
C THR A 668 34.87 22.55 -20.65
N TYR A 669 33.54 22.49 -20.67
CA TYR A 669 32.73 22.32 -21.88
C TYR A 669 31.82 23.53 -22.15
N CYS A 670 31.34 23.64 -23.37
CA CYS A 670 30.32 24.62 -23.77
C CYS A 670 28.93 24.10 -23.38
N MET A 671 28.19 24.84 -22.59
CA MET A 671 26.84 24.46 -22.13
C MET A 671 25.85 24.34 -23.31
N ASP A 672 26.07 24.97 -24.43
CA ASP A 672 25.19 24.96 -25.58
C ASP A 672 25.41 23.74 -26.48
N THR A 673 26.65 23.29 -26.64
CA THR A 673 26.99 22.24 -27.61
C THR A 673 27.48 20.95 -26.96
N GLY A 674 27.86 20.97 -25.69
CA GLY A 674 28.52 19.85 -25.03
C GLY A 674 29.96 19.60 -25.45
N LEU A 675 30.54 20.40 -26.37
CA LEU A 675 31.91 20.32 -26.83
C LEU A 675 32.87 21.04 -25.89
N LEU A 676 34.18 20.83 -26.00
CA LEU A 676 35.17 21.58 -25.20
C LEU A 676 35.00 23.10 -25.36
N ALA A 677 34.97 23.82 -24.25
CA ALA A 677 34.72 25.25 -24.27
C ALA A 677 35.89 26.03 -24.87
N SER A 678 35.60 26.89 -25.84
CA SER A 678 36.53 27.85 -26.39
C SER A 678 36.62 29.14 -25.57
N GLY A 679 37.50 30.05 -25.95
CA GLY A 679 37.53 31.40 -25.38
C GLY A 679 36.24 32.19 -25.63
N ALA A 680 35.55 31.94 -26.75
CA ALA A 680 34.28 32.57 -27.08
C ALA A 680 33.14 32.07 -26.13
N CYS A 681 33.12 30.76 -25.80
CA CYS A 681 32.16 30.22 -24.81
C CYS A 681 32.34 30.84 -23.42
N ARG A 682 33.60 31.00 -22.96
CA ARG A 682 33.89 31.64 -21.67
C ARG A 682 33.52 33.12 -21.69
N ALA A 683 33.77 33.83 -22.78
CA ALA A 683 33.39 35.24 -22.90
C ALA A 683 31.87 35.46 -22.93
N ALA A 684 31.15 34.49 -23.46
CA ALA A 684 29.69 34.49 -23.48
C ALA A 684 29.04 33.95 -22.18
N GLY A 685 29.85 33.57 -21.16
CA GLY A 685 29.35 32.99 -19.93
C GLY A 685 28.69 31.57 -20.11
N ARG A 686 29.07 30.90 -21.22
CA ARG A 686 28.53 29.61 -21.66
C ARG A 686 29.48 28.42 -21.45
N ALA A 687 30.45 28.56 -20.55
CA ALA A 687 31.43 27.53 -20.24
C ALA A 687 31.18 27.03 -18.80
N ALA A 688 31.03 25.73 -18.62
CA ALA A 688 30.92 25.04 -17.34
C ALA A 688 32.01 23.96 -17.24
N THR A 689 32.35 23.56 -16.01
CA THR A 689 33.21 22.40 -15.77
C THR A 689 32.32 21.23 -15.34
N GLY A 690 32.49 20.07 -16.00
CA GLY A 690 31.74 18.87 -15.73
C GLY A 690 32.62 17.62 -15.70
N ARG A 691 32.10 16.53 -15.17
CA ARG A 691 32.78 15.23 -15.09
C ARG A 691 32.30 14.33 -16.22
N PHE A 692 33.21 13.92 -17.08
CA PHE A 692 32.94 13.03 -18.22
C PHE A 692 33.69 11.71 -18.03
N TRP A 693 33.10 10.62 -18.43
CA TRP A 693 33.84 9.36 -18.58
C TRP A 693 34.99 9.57 -19.60
N LYS A 694 36.18 9.04 -19.30
CA LYS A 694 37.34 9.21 -20.16
C LYS A 694 37.13 8.86 -21.62
N ASP A 695 36.25 7.89 -21.91
CA ASP A 695 35.87 7.49 -23.27
C ASP A 695 34.75 8.36 -23.87
N LYS A 696 34.20 9.31 -23.11
CA LYS A 696 33.12 10.22 -23.50
C LYS A 696 33.53 11.70 -23.41
N VAL A 697 34.76 11.96 -23.09
CA VAL A 697 35.31 13.32 -23.09
C VAL A 697 35.16 13.91 -24.50
N PRO A 698 34.57 15.12 -24.65
CA PRO A 698 34.49 15.80 -25.95
C PRO A 698 35.89 16.02 -26.53
N THR A 699 36.09 15.64 -27.74
CA THR A 699 37.41 15.85 -28.47
C THR A 699 37.43 17.10 -29.33
N GLU A 700 36.24 17.62 -29.65
CA GLU A 700 36.11 18.81 -30.49
C GLU A 700 35.90 20.05 -29.65
N THR A 701 36.47 21.19 -30.09
CA THR A 701 36.28 22.47 -29.41
C THR A 701 35.15 23.26 -30.07
N CYS A 702 34.26 23.81 -29.27
CA CYS A 702 33.13 24.61 -29.71
C CYS A 702 33.64 25.93 -30.38
N SER A 703 33.19 26.20 -31.58
CA SER A 703 33.45 27.49 -32.26
C SER A 703 32.59 28.63 -31.74
N HIS A 704 31.54 28.32 -30.99
CA HIS A 704 30.50 29.23 -30.49
C HIS A 704 29.86 30.08 -31.61
N GLN A 705 29.75 29.49 -32.82
CA GLN A 705 29.06 30.06 -33.97
C GLN A 705 27.95 29.13 -34.42
N ASN A 706 26.76 29.69 -34.70
CA ASN A 706 25.58 28.93 -35.18
C ASN A 706 25.23 27.73 -34.25
N ILE A 707 24.87 28.02 -33.04
CA ILE A 707 24.60 27.01 -32.02
C ILE A 707 23.17 26.50 -32.24
N GLU A 708 23.04 25.30 -32.79
CA GLU A 708 21.82 24.49 -32.68
C GLU A 708 21.94 23.71 -31.36
N ASN A 709 21.03 23.97 -30.43
CA ASN A 709 20.99 23.20 -29.20
C ASN A 709 20.55 21.76 -29.54
N LYS A 710 21.33 20.77 -29.13
CA LYS A 710 21.04 19.34 -29.36
C LYS A 710 19.66 18.93 -28.83
N TYR A 711 19.12 19.68 -27.89
CA TYR A 711 17.81 19.49 -27.27
C TYR A 711 16.93 20.72 -27.55
N ASP A 712 16.99 21.27 -28.78
CA ASP A 712 16.08 22.34 -29.17
C ASP A 712 14.66 21.79 -29.31
N PHE A 713 13.90 22.03 -28.25
CA PHE A 713 12.48 21.68 -28.18
C PHE A 713 11.59 22.72 -28.89
N GLU A 714 12.13 23.77 -29.50
CA GLU A 714 11.38 24.73 -30.31
C GLU A 714 10.67 24.04 -31.50
N SER A 715 11.25 22.95 -32.01
CA SER A 715 10.59 22.12 -33.04
C SER A 715 9.34 21.39 -32.56
N MET A 716 9.04 21.44 -31.26
CA MET A 716 7.89 20.77 -30.65
C MET A 716 6.64 21.66 -30.50
N GLY A 717 6.67 22.89 -31.05
CA GLY A 717 5.47 23.72 -31.22
C GLY A 717 4.97 24.44 -29.95
N VAL A 718 5.86 24.84 -29.08
CA VAL A 718 5.51 25.71 -27.94
C VAL A 718 5.78 27.16 -28.34
N ASP A 719 4.73 27.96 -28.39
CA ASP A 719 4.82 29.39 -28.68
C ASP A 719 5.67 30.12 -27.62
N ASN A 720 6.39 31.15 -28.07
CA ASN A 720 7.25 31.97 -27.22
C ASN A 720 6.45 32.70 -26.15
N TYR A 721 6.60 32.27 -24.89
CA TYR A 721 6.12 33.01 -23.74
C TYR A 721 7.13 34.09 -23.38
N TYR A 722 6.65 35.32 -23.19
CA TYR A 722 7.41 36.38 -22.54
C TYR A 722 7.56 36.04 -21.06
N TYR A 723 8.80 35.93 -20.61
CA TYR A 723 9.13 35.76 -19.19
C TYR A 723 9.55 37.13 -18.64
N ASP A 724 8.84 37.60 -17.63
CA ASP A 724 9.30 38.77 -16.87
C ASP A 724 10.53 38.36 -16.06
N ASP A 725 11.65 39.04 -16.31
CA ASP A 725 12.87 38.93 -15.49
C ASP A 725 12.64 39.62 -14.13
N GLU A 726 11.79 39.11 -13.26
CA GLU A 726 11.86 39.44 -11.85
C GLU A 726 13.05 38.69 -11.27
N GLU A 727 14.13 39.42 -11.01
CA GLU A 727 15.28 38.93 -10.24
C GLU A 727 14.75 38.42 -8.90
N ASP A 728 14.82 37.11 -8.71
CA ASP A 728 14.58 36.46 -7.43
C ASP A 728 15.80 36.78 -6.53
N ASP A 729 15.82 37.96 -5.91
CA ASP A 729 16.71 38.29 -4.79
C ASP A 729 16.27 37.40 -3.60
N SER A 730 16.56 36.13 -3.68
CA SER A 730 16.49 35.25 -2.53
C SER A 730 17.77 35.33 -1.75
N ASP A 731 17.73 36.14 -0.73
CA ASP A 731 18.50 36.12 0.53
C ASP A 731 19.67 35.12 0.57
N SER A 732 20.83 35.62 0.26
CA SER A 732 22.07 35.09 0.78
C SER A 732 22.45 35.88 2.04
N ASP A 733 21.88 35.51 3.18
CA ASP A 733 22.45 35.86 4.48
C ASP A 733 23.81 35.19 4.62
N SER A 734 24.85 35.87 4.17
CA SER A 734 26.22 35.57 4.56
C SER A 734 26.62 36.54 5.65
N SER A 735 26.51 36.08 6.90
CA SER A 735 27.24 36.68 8.00
C SER A 735 28.75 36.64 7.76
N SER A 736 29.37 37.75 7.47
CA SER A 736 30.81 37.92 7.64
C SER A 736 31.09 38.95 8.71
N SER A 737 31.76 38.46 9.74
CA SER A 737 32.34 39.20 10.85
C SER A 737 33.28 40.28 10.40
N ASP A 738 33.16 41.43 11.09
CA ASP A 738 34.06 42.52 11.41
C ASP A 738 35.52 42.40 11.02
N THR A 739 36.01 43.47 10.41
CA THR A 739 37.16 44.17 10.95
C THR A 739 37.13 45.64 10.54
N ASP A 740 37.15 46.47 11.59
CA ASP A 740 37.36 47.86 11.79
C ASP A 740 38.54 48.44 11.00
N THR A 741 38.35 49.58 10.33
CA THR A 741 39.29 50.71 10.37
C THR A 741 38.59 51.97 9.82
N GLY A 742 38.58 53.01 10.63
CA GLY A 742 37.98 54.31 10.43
C GLY A 742 38.59 55.18 9.35
N ASN A 743 37.86 56.16 8.89
CA ASN A 743 38.22 57.57 9.00
C ASN A 743 37.12 58.49 8.47
N GLU A 744 36.79 59.49 9.29
CA GLU A 744 36.30 60.84 9.15
C GLU A 744 35.97 61.40 7.73
N ASP A 745 34.81 62.02 7.48
CA ASP A 745 34.61 63.47 7.78
C ASP A 745 33.36 64.05 7.09
N SER A 746 32.58 64.86 7.85
CA SER A 746 31.71 65.98 7.46
C SER A 746 30.57 65.83 6.46
N GLY A 747 29.35 66.14 6.84
CA GLY A 747 28.79 67.38 7.14
C GLY A 747 27.35 67.55 6.67
N ASP A 748 26.52 68.03 7.57
CA ASP A 748 25.38 68.98 7.41
C ASP A 748 24.09 68.43 6.76
N GLY A 749 22.95 68.37 7.45
CA GLY A 749 22.19 69.40 8.03
C GLY A 749 20.70 69.23 7.72
N GLY A 750 19.84 69.26 8.71
CA GLY A 750 18.44 69.63 8.56
C GLY A 750 17.42 68.62 9.14
N SER A 751 17.22 68.61 10.38
CA SER A 751 16.20 69.03 11.33
C SER A 751 14.79 69.36 10.80
N TYR A 752 13.81 68.73 11.44
CA TYR A 752 12.56 69.16 12.05
C TYR A 752 11.72 67.98 12.33
N ASP A 753 11.52 67.58 13.49
CA ASP A 753 10.92 67.98 14.76
C ASP A 753 9.42 67.78 14.84
N SER A 754 9.06 67.15 15.97
CA SER A 754 7.85 67.26 16.82
C SER A 754 6.59 66.59 16.27
N GLY A 755 5.88 65.91 17.05
CA GLY A 755 5.57 65.77 18.47
C GLY A 755 4.34 64.88 18.56
N ASP A 756 4.29 64.09 19.46
CA ASP A 756 3.82 64.07 20.84
C ASP A 756 2.33 63.81 21.05
N SER A 757 2.11 63.00 22.07
CA SER A 757 0.93 62.80 22.93
C SER A 757 -0.29 62.01 22.32
N GLY A 758 -0.79 61.03 22.91
CA GLY A 758 -0.99 60.77 24.32
C GLY A 758 -2.43 60.36 24.51
N ASP A 759 -2.60 59.37 25.29
CA ASP A 759 -3.48 59.16 26.42
C ASP A 759 -4.74 58.33 26.24
N SER A 760 -4.72 57.26 27.00
CA SER A 760 -5.68 56.66 27.91
C SER A 760 -7.18 56.81 27.74
N GLY A 761 -7.88 55.72 28.03
CA GLY A 761 -9.22 55.79 28.62
C GLY A 761 -9.97 54.48 28.58
N ASP A 762 -9.98 53.83 29.73
CA ASP A 762 -10.93 52.83 30.20
C ASP A 762 -12.38 53.21 29.96
N ASP A 763 -13.28 52.31 29.74
CA ASP A 763 -14.26 51.97 30.78
C ASP A 763 -15.30 50.90 30.34
N SER A 764 -15.60 50.09 31.29
CA SER A 764 -16.60 49.14 31.64
C SER A 764 -18.06 49.39 31.21
N GLY A 765 -18.84 48.32 31.14
CA GLY A 765 -20.26 48.25 31.44
C GLY A 765 -21.02 47.26 30.56
N ASP A 766 -21.30 46.07 30.96
CA ASP A 766 -22.34 45.52 31.85
C ASP A 766 -23.78 45.61 31.25
N GLY A 767 -24.49 44.51 31.34
CA GLY A 767 -25.96 44.41 31.35
C GLY A 767 -26.59 43.76 30.12
N GLY A 768 -26.99 42.52 30.21
CA GLY A 768 -28.26 42.11 30.83
C GLY A 768 -29.29 41.73 29.81
N ASP A 769 -29.66 40.55 29.89
CA ASP A 769 -30.89 39.86 30.28
C ASP A 769 -31.91 39.53 29.16
N SER A 770 -32.22 38.24 29.22
CA SER A 770 -33.51 37.57 29.12
C SER A 770 -34.48 37.80 27.95
N GLY A 771 -35.03 36.66 27.56
CA GLY A 771 -36.39 36.60 27.01
C GLY A 771 -36.71 35.41 26.17
N ASP A 772 -37.28 34.41 26.82
CA ASP A 772 -38.18 33.36 26.33
C ASP A 772 -39.14 33.81 25.23
N ASP A 773 -39.54 32.94 24.31
CA ASP A 773 -40.84 32.29 24.33
C ASP A 773 -41.12 31.44 23.08
N SER A 774 -41.47 30.22 23.33
CA SER A 774 -42.52 29.31 22.83
C SER A 774 -43.32 29.66 21.54
N GLY A 775 -43.65 28.55 20.88
CA GLY A 775 -44.89 28.36 20.10
C GLY A 775 -44.69 27.71 18.77
N ASP A 776 -44.93 26.49 18.67
CA ASP A 776 -46.09 25.59 18.52
C ASP A 776 -46.72 25.58 17.12
N SER A 777 -46.89 24.33 16.68
CA SER A 777 -47.97 23.78 15.88
C SER A 777 -48.08 24.02 14.36
N GLY A 778 -48.25 22.84 13.69
CA GLY A 778 -49.26 22.72 12.63
C GLY A 778 -48.70 22.09 11.35
N ASP A 779 -48.75 20.80 11.21
CA ASP A 779 -49.71 19.85 10.63
C ASP A 779 -50.13 20.05 9.17
N SER A 780 -50.31 18.89 8.52
CA SER A 780 -50.91 18.55 7.23
C SER A 780 -49.98 18.63 6.00
N GLY A 781 -49.68 17.56 5.26
CA GLY A 781 -50.58 16.55 4.73
C GLY A 781 -50.50 16.52 3.23
N GLY A 782 -50.38 15.36 2.60
CA GLY A 782 -50.63 15.14 1.18
C GLY A 782 -49.41 14.74 0.36
N ASP A 783 -49.16 13.51 0.13
CA ASP A 783 -49.68 12.53 -0.80
C ASP A 783 -49.11 12.59 -2.22
N SER A 784 -48.77 11.37 -2.67
CA SER A 784 -48.58 10.90 -4.05
C SER A 784 -47.21 11.17 -4.73
N GLY A 785 -46.49 10.10 -4.98
CA GLY A 785 -46.52 9.38 -6.22
C GLY A 785 -45.15 9.05 -6.77
N ASP A 786 -44.78 7.83 -6.64
CA ASP A 786 -44.42 6.85 -7.70
C ASP A 786 -43.12 7.05 -8.53
N SER A 787 -42.54 5.91 -8.73
CA SER A 787 -41.65 5.37 -9.77
C SER A 787 -40.12 5.45 -9.47
N SER A 788 -39.55 4.32 -8.99
CA SER A 788 -38.78 3.32 -9.77
C SER A 788 -37.58 3.89 -10.52
N GLU A 789 -36.40 3.40 -10.14
CA GLU A 789 -35.60 2.48 -10.92
C GLU A 789 -34.24 2.29 -10.27
N ASP A 790 -33.99 1.04 -9.86
CA ASP A 790 -32.64 0.50 -9.77
C ASP A 790 -32.07 0.37 -11.17
N PRO A 791 -30.78 0.43 -11.36
CA PRO A 791 -30.16 -0.68 -12.05
C PRO A 791 -28.90 -1.23 -11.38
N GLU A 792 -28.91 -2.56 -11.42
CA GLU A 792 -27.77 -3.48 -11.29
C GLU A 792 -26.48 -3.01 -12.00
N ALA A 793 -25.36 -3.30 -11.38
CA ALA A 793 -24.34 -4.23 -11.85
C ALA A 793 -23.35 -4.58 -10.71
#